data_b3a7d1d919c5ba9a1dacf853d5a18763
#
_entry.id   b3a7d1d919c5ba9a1dacf853d5a18763
#
_cell.length_a   1.000
_cell.length_b   1.000
_cell.length_c   1.000
_cell.angle_alpha   90.00
_cell.angle_beta   90.00
_cell.angle_gamma   90.00
#
_symmetry.space_group_name_H-M   'P 1'
#
loop_
_entity.id
_entity.type
_entity.pdbx_description
1 polymer ?
#
loop_
_entity_poly.entity_id
_entity_poly.type
_entity_poly.pdbx_seq_one_letter_code
_entity_poly.pdbx_strand_id
1 'polypeptide(L)'
;MRPFFGLAILGGAWLAVWQPAALAQPASEEEELAQVYGDKSTVSIATGAPQALRRAPAVATVITAQDIAAMGATGIDEVLESVPGIHVSRSNNTNTPLYLIRGIHSEFNAQTLMLLNGVPLTTLFVGNRGLGWGDMPVENIARIEIIRGPGSALYGADAFSGVINVITKTRADIDGVELGARLGSFKSRDGWWQYGGSLGRYDVAAYVRVGETDGQREIVTADQQTLLDGVFGTKASLAPGRMNTGFKALDANVEVSREKLRLRASYKLRDDLQTGAGVAGALDPVGRYRIERVTSDLAWTDIELGADWRGALTASFLHYTQTFNVPLQLFPPGAFGGSFPKGMLGAPSTWEHQLRLAAVASYAGIKGHNLRVGIGHDDLDMYRTRELKNFTIIPSGPAVGLPVPTPTGDLQEFPAAASFSEPHRRTVNYVYVQDEWLLAKDWTLTAGLRQDRYSDFGATTNPRAALVWDANLDLTVKLLYGRAFRAPAFTEQYSINNPVIRGNAALKPETISTWETAFSWQARADAQLNLSLFRYDMKDIIRTTDAGGGTAQFNNVGAQHGSGVELEALWDVTRKLRLAGNLALQRSIEDMTGTDAGYAPRRHFNARADWSFSNGWLLSGQVNHVGQRHRATGDARPPIADYTTADLTLRTAGGKAGWDVALSVRNLFNADAREPSLAPGTALPNDIPLARRSLYAQLIYRL
;
A
#
# COMPACT_ATOMS: atom_id res chain seq x y z
N MET A 1 16.02 -18.23 -30.52
CA MET A 1 15.67 -19.65 -30.37
C MET A 1 15.08 -19.85 -28.99
N ARG A 2 13.81 -20.10 -28.90
CA ARG A 2 13.08 -20.33 -27.63
C ARG A 2 12.99 -21.84 -27.39
N PRO A 3 13.09 -22.35 -26.15
CA PRO A 3 12.50 -23.64 -25.81
C PRO A 3 11.13 -23.47 -25.14
N PHE A 4 10.15 -24.16 -25.69
CA PHE A 4 8.85 -24.45 -25.08
C PHE A 4 9.06 -25.45 -23.92
N PHE A 5 8.48 -25.16 -22.75
CA PHE A 5 8.28 -26.17 -21.72
C PHE A 5 6.88 -26.74 -21.85
N GLY A 6 6.82 -28.03 -22.20
CA GLY A 6 5.59 -28.81 -22.18
C GLY A 6 5.22 -29.24 -20.77
N LEU A 7 3.99 -28.97 -20.36
CA LEU A 7 3.41 -29.45 -19.11
C LEU A 7 2.93 -30.89 -19.30
N ALA A 8 3.54 -31.83 -18.60
CA ALA A 8 3.06 -33.20 -18.51
C ALA A 8 1.99 -33.30 -17.41
N ILE A 9 0.79 -33.74 -17.78
CA ILE A 9 -0.32 -34.05 -16.87
C ILE A 9 -0.07 -35.45 -16.30
N LEU A 10 0.16 -35.55 -15.00
CA LEU A 10 0.17 -36.82 -14.28
C LEU A 10 -1.19 -37.03 -13.60
N GLY A 11 -1.89 -38.10 -14.04
CA GLY A 11 -3.11 -38.60 -13.42
C GLY A 11 -2.79 -39.25 -12.07
N GLY A 12 -3.49 -38.85 -11.03
CA GLY A 12 -3.38 -39.40 -9.68
C GLY A 12 -4.60 -40.21 -9.29
N ALA A 13 -4.35 -41.43 -8.79
CA ALA A 13 -5.29 -42.42 -8.37
C ALA A 13 -6.06 -42.04 -7.09
N TRP A 14 -7.33 -42.44 -7.04
CA TRP A 14 -8.22 -42.32 -5.88
C TRP A 14 -7.80 -43.29 -4.77
N LEU A 15 -7.48 -42.75 -3.58
CA LEU A 15 -7.45 -43.52 -2.34
C LEU A 15 -8.51 -42.94 -1.39
N ALA A 16 -9.55 -43.74 -1.14
CA ALA A 16 -10.54 -43.44 -0.12
C ALA A 16 -9.90 -43.67 1.27
N VAL A 17 -9.82 -42.61 2.08
CA VAL A 17 -9.36 -42.68 3.48
C VAL A 17 -10.57 -42.47 4.40
N TRP A 18 -10.78 -43.44 5.27
CA TRP A 18 -11.75 -43.38 6.36
C TRP A 18 -11.47 -42.16 7.28
N GLN A 19 -12.49 -41.34 7.55
CA GLN A 19 -12.42 -40.23 8.52
C GLN A 19 -12.69 -40.74 9.94
N PRO A 20 -11.81 -40.46 10.92
CA PRO A 20 -12.20 -40.51 12.33
C PRO A 20 -12.96 -39.22 12.70
N ALA A 21 -13.94 -39.36 13.59
CA ALA A 21 -14.77 -38.25 14.08
C ALA A 21 -13.91 -37.07 14.59
N ALA A 22 -14.21 -35.89 14.06
CA ALA A 22 -13.56 -34.65 14.47
C ALA A 22 -13.93 -34.31 15.92
N LEU A 23 -12.95 -34.32 16.80
CA LEU A 23 -13.03 -33.61 18.08
C LEU A 23 -13.04 -32.12 17.79
N ALA A 24 -14.01 -31.40 18.33
CA ALA A 24 -14.10 -29.95 18.20
C ALA A 24 -12.76 -29.31 18.58
N GLN A 25 -12.15 -28.58 17.65
CA GLN A 25 -11.00 -27.74 17.97
C GLN A 25 -11.44 -26.66 18.96
N PRO A 26 -10.60 -26.24 19.93
CA PRO A 26 -10.88 -25.08 20.75
C PRO A 26 -11.04 -23.85 19.81
N ALA A 27 -12.03 -23.00 20.11
CA ALA A 27 -12.23 -21.75 19.41
C ALA A 27 -10.91 -20.96 19.37
N SER A 28 -10.63 -20.28 18.25
CA SER A 28 -9.46 -19.42 18.19
C SER A 28 -9.61 -18.28 19.19
N GLU A 29 -8.50 -17.74 19.69
CA GLU A 29 -8.51 -16.58 20.59
C GLU A 29 -9.34 -15.41 20.02
N GLU A 30 -9.34 -15.26 18.71
CA GLU A 30 -10.18 -14.29 17.99
C GLU A 30 -11.67 -14.60 18.09
N GLU A 31 -12.08 -15.87 18.01
CA GLU A 31 -13.49 -16.29 18.16
C GLU A 31 -13.97 -16.13 19.61
N GLU A 32 -13.11 -16.41 20.60
CA GLU A 32 -13.42 -16.19 22.01
C GLU A 32 -13.59 -14.70 22.32
N LEU A 33 -12.71 -13.83 21.79
CA LEU A 33 -12.81 -12.37 21.93
C LEU A 33 -14.07 -11.82 21.27
N ALA A 34 -14.42 -12.29 20.07
CA ALA A 34 -15.64 -11.88 19.39
C ALA A 34 -16.91 -12.30 20.16
N GLN A 35 -16.91 -13.47 20.80
CA GLN A 35 -18.03 -13.92 21.64
C GLN A 35 -18.17 -13.09 22.92
N VAL A 36 -17.06 -12.75 23.59
CA VAL A 36 -17.05 -12.01 24.86
C VAL A 36 -17.43 -10.54 24.67
N TYR A 37 -16.98 -9.90 23.60
CA TYR A 37 -17.15 -8.46 23.40
C TYR A 37 -18.25 -8.09 22.39
N GLY A 38 -18.86 -9.07 21.74
CA GLY A 38 -19.91 -8.83 20.73
C GLY A 38 -19.38 -8.17 19.44
N ASP A 39 -18.08 -7.94 19.33
CA ASP A 39 -17.43 -7.42 18.14
C ASP A 39 -17.15 -8.57 17.14
N LYS A 40 -17.59 -8.38 15.91
CA LYS A 40 -17.31 -9.30 14.80
C LYS A 40 -15.90 -9.12 14.20
N SER A 41 -15.14 -8.15 14.69
CA SER A 41 -13.83 -7.77 14.17
C SER A 41 -12.81 -7.62 15.28
N THR A 42 -11.68 -8.28 15.13
CA THR A 42 -10.50 -8.12 15.97
C THR A 42 -9.38 -7.48 15.14
N VAL A 43 -8.45 -6.81 15.82
CA VAL A 43 -7.28 -6.19 15.22
C VAL A 43 -6.03 -6.56 16.01
N SER A 44 -4.96 -6.92 15.31
CA SER A 44 -3.69 -7.32 15.94
C SER A 44 -2.60 -6.25 15.81
N ILE A 45 -2.64 -5.42 14.78
CA ILE A 45 -1.59 -4.43 14.53
C ILE A 45 -1.56 -3.26 15.53
N ALA A 46 -2.58 -3.09 16.37
CA ALA A 46 -2.64 -1.99 17.35
C ALA A 46 -1.71 -2.20 18.57
N THR A 47 -1.50 -3.45 18.99
CA THR A 47 -0.66 -3.81 20.16
C THR A 47 0.32 -4.94 19.85
N GLY A 48 0.15 -5.61 18.71
CA GLY A 48 0.87 -6.83 18.36
C GLY A 48 0.26 -8.10 18.94
N ALA A 49 -0.94 -8.01 19.51
CA ALA A 49 -1.78 -9.13 19.96
C ALA A 49 -3.23 -8.88 19.53
N PRO A 50 -4.03 -9.94 19.27
CA PRO A 50 -5.43 -9.80 18.93
C PRO A 50 -6.22 -9.06 20.02
N GLN A 51 -7.00 -8.06 19.62
CA GLN A 51 -7.89 -7.29 20.49
C GLN A 51 -9.18 -6.94 19.77
N ALA A 52 -10.28 -6.83 20.49
CA ALA A 52 -11.53 -6.30 19.95
C ALA A 52 -11.30 -4.89 19.38
N LEU A 53 -11.72 -4.66 18.14
CA LEU A 53 -11.50 -3.41 17.40
C LEU A 53 -11.93 -2.17 18.19
N ARG A 54 -13.04 -2.25 18.91
CA ARG A 54 -13.60 -1.19 19.75
C ARG A 54 -12.62 -0.76 20.86
N ARG A 55 -11.90 -1.70 21.46
CA ARG A 55 -10.95 -1.45 22.58
C ARG A 55 -9.52 -1.23 22.14
N ALA A 56 -9.20 -1.48 20.88
CA ALA A 56 -7.86 -1.29 20.37
C ALA A 56 -7.36 0.14 20.62
N PRO A 57 -6.11 0.32 21.14
CA PRO A 57 -5.55 1.63 21.46
C PRO A 57 -5.07 2.37 20.20
N ALA A 58 -5.93 2.42 19.18
CA ALA A 58 -5.71 3.08 17.89
C ALA A 58 -7.06 3.39 17.21
N VAL A 59 -7.05 4.29 16.23
CA VAL A 59 -8.13 4.41 15.24
C VAL A 59 -7.87 3.39 14.16
N ALA A 60 -8.64 2.31 14.16
CA ALA A 60 -8.43 1.17 13.27
C ALA A 60 -9.71 0.80 12.50
N THR A 61 -9.52 0.25 11.31
CA THR A 61 -10.57 -0.36 10.47
C THR A 61 -10.11 -1.75 10.04
N VAL A 62 -11.02 -2.71 10.05
CA VAL A 62 -10.79 -4.06 9.54
C VAL A 62 -11.74 -4.31 8.38
N ILE A 63 -11.20 -4.74 7.25
CA ILE A 63 -11.97 -5.13 6.07
C ILE A 63 -11.81 -6.62 5.87
N THR A 64 -12.91 -7.36 5.90
CA THR A 64 -12.92 -8.81 5.80
C THR A 64 -12.95 -9.30 4.35
N ALA A 65 -12.64 -10.57 4.11
CA ALA A 65 -12.80 -11.21 2.81
C ALA A 65 -14.25 -11.13 2.29
N GLN A 66 -15.25 -11.13 3.19
CA GLN A 66 -16.66 -10.96 2.82
C GLN A 66 -16.95 -9.54 2.32
N ASP A 67 -16.41 -8.51 2.98
CA ASP A 67 -16.53 -7.13 2.52
C ASP A 67 -15.90 -6.95 1.15
N ILE A 68 -14.67 -7.46 0.96
CA ILE A 68 -13.95 -7.43 -0.32
C ILE A 68 -14.77 -8.12 -1.43
N ALA A 69 -15.34 -9.27 -1.12
CA ALA A 69 -16.17 -10.01 -2.05
C ALA A 69 -17.48 -9.27 -2.38
N ALA A 70 -18.14 -8.64 -1.40
CA ALA A 70 -19.35 -7.84 -1.62
C ALA A 70 -19.08 -6.62 -2.51
N MET A 71 -17.96 -5.91 -2.32
CA MET A 71 -17.50 -4.83 -3.20
C MET A 71 -17.25 -5.32 -4.63
N GLY A 72 -17.02 -6.63 -4.85
CA GLY A 72 -16.54 -7.18 -6.09
C GLY A 72 -15.15 -6.66 -6.47
N ALA A 73 -14.32 -6.29 -5.50
CA ALA A 73 -12.99 -5.75 -5.71
C ALA A 73 -12.09 -6.75 -6.44
N THR A 74 -11.24 -6.26 -7.34
CA THR A 74 -10.28 -7.06 -8.11
C THR A 74 -8.84 -6.83 -7.65
N GLY A 75 -8.59 -5.72 -6.96
CA GLY A 75 -7.31 -5.33 -6.41
C GLY A 75 -7.47 -4.57 -5.09
N ILE A 76 -6.38 -4.48 -4.35
CA ILE A 76 -6.37 -3.84 -3.02
C ILE A 76 -6.71 -2.34 -3.07
N ASP A 77 -6.39 -1.65 -4.16
CA ASP A 77 -6.63 -0.21 -4.33
C ASP A 77 -8.11 0.14 -4.15
N GLU A 78 -8.99 -0.66 -4.77
CA GLU A 78 -10.45 -0.49 -4.69
C GLU A 78 -10.97 -0.69 -3.26
N VAL A 79 -10.35 -1.61 -2.53
CA VAL A 79 -10.69 -1.89 -1.13
C VAL A 79 -10.26 -0.74 -0.24
N LEU A 80 -9.04 -0.24 -0.39
CA LEU A 80 -8.48 0.83 0.44
C LEU A 80 -9.19 2.17 0.21
N GLU A 81 -9.68 2.45 -1.00
CA GLU A 81 -10.49 3.64 -1.29
C GLU A 81 -11.80 3.68 -0.49
N SER A 82 -12.30 2.55 0.00
CA SER A 82 -13.50 2.50 0.85
C SER A 82 -13.26 2.82 2.32
N VAL A 83 -12.02 3.08 2.74
CA VAL A 83 -11.65 3.32 4.15
C VAL A 83 -11.71 4.81 4.49
N PRO A 84 -12.32 5.22 5.63
CA PRO A 84 -12.37 6.63 6.02
C PRO A 84 -10.98 7.26 6.04
N GLY A 85 -10.85 8.46 5.45
CA GLY A 85 -9.60 9.23 5.46
C GLY A 85 -8.46 8.66 4.61
N ILE A 86 -8.68 7.54 3.88
CA ILE A 86 -7.74 7.02 2.88
C ILE A 86 -8.23 7.38 1.49
N HIS A 87 -7.33 7.88 0.67
CA HIS A 87 -7.56 8.10 -0.75
C HIS A 87 -6.42 7.48 -1.56
N VAL A 88 -6.77 6.78 -2.64
CA VAL A 88 -5.81 6.10 -3.52
C VAL A 88 -5.54 6.95 -4.74
N SER A 89 -4.54 7.79 -4.65
CA SER A 89 -4.06 8.59 -5.76
C SER A 89 -3.08 7.82 -6.67
N ARG A 90 -2.56 8.46 -7.70
CA ARG A 90 -1.61 7.88 -8.66
C ARG A 90 -0.33 8.68 -8.72
N SER A 91 0.81 7.97 -8.71
CA SER A 91 2.11 8.59 -8.97
C SER A 91 2.18 9.13 -10.40
N ASN A 92 2.68 10.35 -10.53
CA ASN A 92 2.87 11.01 -11.81
C ASN A 92 3.86 10.27 -12.71
N ASN A 93 4.86 9.62 -12.12
CA ASN A 93 5.99 9.05 -12.86
C ASN A 93 5.75 7.61 -13.34
N THR A 94 4.94 6.82 -12.61
CA THR A 94 4.81 5.39 -12.88
C THR A 94 3.37 4.91 -12.87
N ASN A 95 2.41 5.80 -12.60
CA ASN A 95 0.99 5.49 -12.41
C ASN A 95 0.73 4.46 -11.29
N THR A 96 1.69 4.25 -10.41
CA THR A 96 1.52 3.36 -9.24
C THR A 96 0.63 4.00 -8.19
N PRO A 97 -0.06 3.22 -7.35
CA PRO A 97 -0.90 3.78 -6.30
C PRO A 97 -0.10 4.54 -5.24
N LEU A 98 -0.66 5.64 -4.77
CA LEU A 98 -0.20 6.41 -3.62
C LEU A 98 -1.32 6.39 -2.59
N TYR A 99 -1.08 5.78 -1.43
CA TYR A 99 -2.07 5.70 -0.36
C TYR A 99 -1.92 6.91 0.56
N LEU A 100 -2.82 7.87 0.40
CA LEU A 100 -2.88 9.09 1.18
C LEU A 100 -3.76 8.89 2.39
N ILE A 101 -3.23 9.14 3.58
CA ILE A 101 -4.00 9.06 4.83
C ILE A 101 -4.08 10.46 5.43
N ARG A 102 -5.31 10.91 5.78
CA ARG A 102 -5.58 12.18 6.46
C ARG A 102 -5.02 13.42 5.76
N GLY A 103 -5.07 13.42 4.43
CA GLY A 103 -4.61 14.55 3.61
C GLY A 103 -3.10 14.70 3.50
N ILE A 104 -2.33 13.72 3.92
CA ILE A 104 -0.87 13.71 3.79
C ILE A 104 -0.50 13.14 2.43
N HIS A 105 0.16 13.95 1.59
CA HIS A 105 0.61 13.58 0.26
C HIS A 105 2.13 13.60 0.13
N SER A 106 2.71 12.59 -0.46
CA SER A 106 4.11 12.56 -0.89
C SER A 106 4.23 11.79 -2.20
N GLU A 107 4.84 12.40 -3.20
CA GLU A 107 5.06 11.79 -4.52
C GLU A 107 6.21 10.77 -4.52
N PHE A 108 7.28 11.06 -3.78
CA PHE A 108 8.50 10.25 -3.87
C PHE A 108 8.50 9.06 -2.92
N ASN A 109 8.01 9.24 -1.70
CA ASN A 109 8.00 8.20 -0.70
C ASN A 109 6.77 8.36 0.18
N ALA A 110 5.76 7.53 -0.05
CA ALA A 110 4.51 7.58 0.70
C ALA A 110 4.76 7.34 2.19
N GLN A 111 4.07 8.13 3.01
CA GLN A 111 4.20 8.12 4.46
C GLN A 111 3.29 7.07 5.12
N THR A 112 3.05 5.97 4.44
CA THR A 112 2.18 4.87 4.88
C THR A 112 2.95 3.56 4.81
N LEU A 113 3.00 2.83 5.93
CA LEU A 113 3.64 1.51 5.97
C LEU A 113 2.68 0.44 5.48
N MET A 114 3.09 -0.33 4.47
CA MET A 114 2.37 -1.53 4.05
C MET A 114 3.08 -2.79 4.54
N LEU A 115 2.30 -3.69 5.13
CA LEU A 115 2.74 -4.99 5.61
C LEU A 115 2.01 -6.11 4.87
N LEU A 116 2.70 -7.21 4.63
CA LEU A 116 2.11 -8.49 4.27
C LEU A 116 2.35 -9.46 5.43
N ASN A 117 1.27 -9.86 6.10
CA ASN A 117 1.35 -10.72 7.29
C ASN A 117 2.32 -10.18 8.38
N GLY A 118 2.40 -8.87 8.55
CA GLY A 118 3.29 -8.21 9.49
C GLY A 118 4.71 -7.93 8.96
N VAL A 119 5.08 -8.40 7.76
CA VAL A 119 6.39 -8.14 7.14
C VAL A 119 6.33 -6.86 6.29
N PRO A 120 7.19 -5.86 6.54
CA PRO A 120 7.25 -4.64 5.75
C PRO A 120 7.58 -4.89 4.28
N LEU A 121 6.86 -4.20 3.38
CA LEU A 121 7.05 -4.28 1.93
C LEU A 121 7.78 -3.05 1.35
N THR A 122 8.28 -2.16 2.19
CA THR A 122 9.04 -0.97 1.77
C THR A 122 10.28 -1.37 0.97
N THR A 123 10.48 -0.76 -0.20
CA THR A 123 11.71 -0.90 -0.99
C THR A 123 12.73 0.16 -0.57
N LEU A 124 14.02 -0.10 -0.79
CA LEU A 124 15.06 0.80 -0.29
C LEU A 124 15.26 2.01 -1.21
N PHE A 125 15.23 1.78 -2.52
CA PHE A 125 15.48 2.85 -3.49
C PHE A 125 14.38 3.89 -3.51
N VAL A 126 13.12 3.46 -3.69
CA VAL A 126 11.97 4.38 -3.86
C VAL A 126 11.07 4.49 -2.64
N GLY A 127 11.37 3.75 -1.55
CA GLY A 127 10.55 3.74 -0.35
C GLY A 127 9.17 3.11 -0.57
N ASN A 128 8.14 3.69 0.03
CA ASN A 128 6.77 3.19 0.02
C ASN A 128 5.96 3.58 -1.23
N ARG A 129 6.58 3.66 -2.39
CA ARG A 129 5.85 3.80 -3.65
C ARG A 129 5.50 2.44 -4.23
N GLY A 130 4.28 2.25 -4.59
CA GLY A 130 3.63 1.01 -4.93
C GLY A 130 4.18 0.11 -6.03
N LEU A 131 5.39 0.31 -6.58
CA LEU A 131 5.97 -0.57 -7.60
C LEU A 131 6.05 -2.03 -7.15
N GLY A 132 6.42 -2.26 -5.88
CA GLY A 132 6.52 -3.60 -5.29
C GLY A 132 5.20 -4.21 -4.86
N TRP A 133 4.11 -3.44 -4.78
CA TRP A 133 2.82 -3.88 -4.23
C TRP A 133 1.59 -3.41 -5.01
N GLY A 134 1.75 -2.57 -6.02
CA GLY A 134 0.69 -2.28 -6.98
C GLY A 134 0.02 -3.55 -7.52
N ASP A 135 -1.28 -3.47 -7.81
CA ASP A 135 -2.10 -4.57 -8.32
C ASP A 135 -2.07 -5.84 -7.45
N MET A 136 -2.03 -5.68 -6.13
CA MET A 136 -2.13 -6.82 -5.21
C MET A 136 -3.52 -7.45 -5.36
N PRO A 137 -3.59 -8.75 -5.73
CA PRO A 137 -4.85 -9.46 -5.88
C PRO A 137 -5.52 -9.68 -4.54
N VAL A 138 -6.85 -9.77 -4.54
CA VAL A 138 -7.64 -9.87 -3.31
C VAL A 138 -8.10 -11.29 -2.97
N GLU A 139 -7.96 -12.24 -3.86
CA GLU A 139 -8.51 -13.60 -3.73
C GLU A 139 -7.92 -14.37 -2.54
N ASN A 140 -6.65 -14.10 -2.21
CA ASN A 140 -5.94 -14.73 -1.09
C ASN A 140 -5.91 -13.86 0.18
N ILE A 141 -6.70 -12.78 0.25
CA ILE A 141 -6.79 -11.93 1.44
C ILE A 141 -7.88 -12.46 2.37
N ALA A 142 -7.51 -12.76 3.63
CA ALA A 142 -8.44 -13.07 4.70
C ALA A 142 -9.06 -11.79 5.28
N ARG A 143 -8.21 -10.81 5.58
CA ARG A 143 -8.61 -9.47 6.03
C ARG A 143 -7.49 -8.46 5.81
N ILE A 144 -7.86 -7.19 5.85
CA ILE A 144 -6.92 -6.06 5.86
C ILE A 144 -7.15 -5.30 7.16
N GLU A 145 -6.10 -5.16 7.97
CA GLU A 145 -6.10 -4.36 9.18
C GLU A 145 -5.42 -3.02 8.89
N ILE A 146 -6.08 -1.92 9.23
CA ILE A 146 -5.61 -0.57 8.92
C ILE A 146 -5.61 0.26 10.19
N ILE A 147 -4.47 0.86 10.52
CA ILE A 147 -4.36 1.92 11.54
C ILE A 147 -4.19 3.25 10.81
N ARG A 148 -4.99 4.23 11.19
CA ARG A 148 -4.84 5.63 10.77
C ARG A 148 -4.17 6.42 11.89
N GLY A 149 -3.05 7.07 11.59
CA GLY A 149 -2.21 7.75 12.57
C GLY A 149 -0.89 7.03 12.87
N PRO A 150 -0.06 7.58 13.78
CA PRO A 150 1.31 7.14 14.04
C PRO A 150 1.41 5.70 14.56
N GLY A 151 2.19 4.86 13.87
CA GLY A 151 2.46 3.46 14.23
C GLY A 151 3.90 3.16 14.63
N SER A 152 4.81 4.16 14.61
CA SER A 152 6.25 3.92 14.74
C SER A 152 6.68 3.37 16.09
N ALA A 153 5.90 3.53 17.15
CA ALA A 153 6.21 2.95 18.47
C ALA A 153 6.21 1.40 18.46
N LEU A 154 5.59 0.75 17.48
CA LEU A 154 5.63 -0.69 17.28
C LEU A 154 6.43 -1.07 16.02
N TYR A 155 6.16 -0.38 14.91
CA TYR A 155 6.63 -0.78 13.58
C TYR A 155 7.88 -0.04 13.10
N GLY A 156 8.35 0.99 13.82
CA GLY A 156 9.53 1.77 13.43
C GLY A 156 9.23 2.71 12.27
N ALA A 157 10.18 2.80 11.34
CA ALA A 157 10.08 3.69 10.20
C ALA A 157 8.83 3.47 9.36
N ASP A 158 8.40 4.56 8.68
CA ASP A 158 7.37 4.58 7.65
C ASP A 158 5.92 4.35 8.13
N ALA A 159 5.73 3.89 9.38
CA ALA A 159 4.42 3.90 10.04
C ALA A 159 4.06 5.34 10.47
N PHE A 160 4.12 6.27 9.52
CA PHE A 160 4.09 7.71 9.73
C PHE A 160 2.64 8.24 9.78
N SER A 161 1.91 8.13 8.68
CA SER A 161 0.49 8.51 8.59
C SER A 161 -0.46 7.35 8.90
N GLY A 162 0.03 6.12 8.79
CA GLY A 162 -0.74 4.91 9.08
C GLY A 162 -0.02 3.62 8.72
N VAL A 163 -0.66 2.51 9.04
CA VAL A 163 -0.19 1.16 8.75
C VAL A 163 -1.31 0.37 8.09
N ILE A 164 -1.01 -0.31 7.00
CA ILE A 164 -1.91 -1.22 6.29
C ILE A 164 -1.30 -2.60 6.34
N ASN A 165 -1.94 -3.56 7.01
CA ASN A 165 -1.49 -4.94 7.11
C ASN A 165 -2.43 -5.86 6.34
N VAL A 166 -1.95 -6.44 5.27
CA VAL A 166 -2.67 -7.44 4.49
C VAL A 166 -2.39 -8.80 5.08
N ILE A 167 -3.44 -9.48 5.53
CA ILE A 167 -3.37 -10.82 6.11
C ILE A 167 -3.92 -11.82 5.10
N THR A 168 -3.09 -12.79 4.74
CA THR A 168 -3.45 -13.82 3.76
C THR A 168 -4.28 -14.92 4.40
N LYS A 169 -5.07 -15.62 3.58
CA LYS A 169 -5.86 -16.76 4.00
C LYS A 169 -4.98 -17.90 4.53
N THR A 170 -5.41 -18.48 5.64
CA THR A 170 -4.86 -19.68 6.26
C THR A 170 -5.55 -20.95 5.75
N ARG A 171 -5.11 -22.12 6.23
CA ARG A 171 -5.79 -23.38 5.97
C ARG A 171 -7.28 -23.32 6.32
N ALA A 172 -7.63 -22.73 7.47
CA ALA A 172 -9.02 -22.66 7.93
C ALA A 172 -9.91 -21.74 7.08
N ASP A 173 -9.31 -20.69 6.48
CA ASP A 173 -10.04 -19.76 5.62
C ASP A 173 -10.34 -20.33 4.22
N ILE A 174 -9.51 -21.27 3.73
CA ILE A 174 -9.65 -21.87 2.41
C ILE A 174 -10.47 -23.17 2.50
N ASP A 175 -10.14 -24.07 3.44
CA ASP A 175 -10.81 -25.32 3.77
C ASP A 175 -11.17 -26.16 2.52
N GLY A 176 -10.15 -26.77 1.90
CA GLY A 176 -10.29 -27.56 0.67
C GLY A 176 -9.57 -26.92 -0.51
N VAL A 177 -10.16 -27.00 -1.68
CA VAL A 177 -9.62 -26.46 -2.93
C VAL A 177 -10.57 -25.41 -3.50
N GLU A 178 -10.01 -24.29 -3.93
CA GLU A 178 -10.72 -23.26 -4.68
C GLU A 178 -10.03 -23.04 -6.02
N LEU A 179 -10.82 -23.04 -7.10
CA LEU A 179 -10.40 -22.66 -8.45
C LEU A 179 -11.20 -21.42 -8.86
N GLY A 180 -10.53 -20.43 -9.42
CA GLY A 180 -11.21 -19.23 -9.88
C GLY A 180 -10.68 -18.72 -11.20
N ALA A 181 -11.54 -18.04 -11.93
CA ALA A 181 -11.21 -17.31 -13.14
C ALA A 181 -11.96 -15.98 -13.20
N ARG A 182 -11.33 -14.96 -13.77
CA ARG A 182 -11.94 -13.65 -14.00
C ARG A 182 -11.59 -13.13 -15.39
N LEU A 183 -12.57 -12.57 -16.07
CA LEU A 183 -12.43 -11.86 -17.33
C LEU A 183 -12.99 -10.45 -17.19
N GLY A 184 -12.39 -9.48 -17.87
CA GLY A 184 -12.86 -8.11 -17.73
C GLY A 184 -12.46 -7.19 -18.86
N SER A 185 -12.85 -5.94 -18.74
CA SER A 185 -12.43 -4.83 -19.60
C SER A 185 -10.91 -4.76 -19.72
N PHE A 186 -10.41 -4.11 -20.74
CA PHE A 186 -8.97 -3.98 -21.03
C PHE A 186 -8.28 -5.31 -21.29
N LYS A 187 -9.03 -6.30 -21.79
CA LYS A 187 -8.60 -7.70 -21.96
C LYS A 187 -8.03 -8.33 -20.68
N SER A 188 -8.49 -7.85 -19.52
CA SER A 188 -8.07 -8.42 -18.26
C SER A 188 -8.53 -9.86 -18.14
N ARG A 189 -7.62 -10.75 -17.74
CA ARG A 189 -7.87 -12.16 -17.51
C ARG A 189 -6.97 -12.65 -16.38
N ASP A 190 -7.60 -13.34 -15.42
CA ASP A 190 -6.96 -13.94 -14.26
C ASP A 190 -7.44 -15.37 -14.09
N GLY A 191 -6.53 -16.23 -13.61
CA GLY A 191 -6.87 -17.54 -13.12
C GLY A 191 -6.11 -17.81 -11.84
N TRP A 192 -6.76 -18.42 -10.84
CA TRP A 192 -6.12 -18.77 -9.57
C TRP A 192 -6.55 -20.12 -9.04
N TRP A 193 -5.69 -20.65 -8.19
CA TRP A 193 -5.88 -21.84 -7.40
C TRP A 193 -5.50 -21.59 -5.96
N GLN A 194 -6.30 -22.10 -5.02
CA GLN A 194 -6.01 -22.09 -3.60
C GLN A 194 -6.24 -23.48 -3.01
N TYR A 195 -5.45 -23.81 -2.01
CA TYR A 195 -5.56 -25.04 -1.24
C TYR A 195 -5.41 -24.76 0.26
N GLY A 196 -6.32 -25.30 1.06
CA GLY A 196 -6.25 -25.30 2.52
C GLY A 196 -6.50 -26.70 3.08
N GLY A 197 -5.50 -27.31 3.71
CA GLY A 197 -5.63 -28.66 4.24
C GLY A 197 -4.51 -29.00 5.20
N SER A 198 -4.58 -30.21 5.80
CA SER A 198 -3.52 -30.73 6.68
C SER A 198 -2.75 -31.83 5.97
N LEU A 199 -1.43 -31.76 6.04
CA LEU A 199 -0.48 -32.78 5.60
C LEU A 199 0.19 -33.42 6.81
N GLY A 200 -0.38 -34.51 7.30
CA GLY A 200 0.00 -35.13 8.57
C GLY A 200 -0.28 -34.17 9.74
N ARG A 201 0.77 -33.67 10.39
CA ARG A 201 0.67 -32.76 11.55
C ARG A 201 0.87 -31.27 11.17
N TYR A 202 0.98 -30.96 9.90
CA TYR A 202 1.19 -29.60 9.41
C TYR A 202 -0.08 -29.10 8.73
N ASP A 203 -0.49 -27.89 9.06
CA ASP A 203 -1.50 -27.15 8.33
C ASP A 203 -0.83 -26.41 7.18
N VAL A 204 -1.43 -26.49 6.00
CA VAL A 204 -0.89 -25.91 4.77
C VAL A 204 -1.96 -25.04 4.11
N ALA A 205 -1.59 -23.83 3.76
CA ALA A 205 -2.34 -22.97 2.84
C ALA A 205 -1.45 -22.63 1.64
N ALA A 206 -1.99 -22.73 0.44
CA ALA A 206 -1.26 -22.40 -0.78
C ALA A 206 -2.14 -21.63 -1.76
N TYR A 207 -1.54 -20.73 -2.52
CA TYR A 207 -2.20 -19.88 -3.50
C TYR A 207 -1.27 -19.64 -4.68
N VAL A 208 -1.82 -19.70 -5.89
CA VAL A 208 -1.15 -19.29 -7.13
C VAL A 208 -2.15 -18.57 -8.02
N ARG A 209 -1.77 -17.42 -8.57
CA ARG A 209 -2.52 -16.66 -9.57
C ARG A 209 -1.63 -16.33 -10.75
N VAL A 210 -2.17 -16.44 -11.94
CA VAL A 210 -1.65 -15.89 -13.18
C VAL A 210 -2.65 -14.89 -13.74
N GLY A 211 -2.17 -13.76 -14.25
CA GLY A 211 -3.05 -12.73 -14.77
C GLY A 211 -2.36 -11.84 -15.80
N GLU A 212 -3.16 -11.15 -16.61
CA GLU A 212 -2.69 -10.12 -17.52
C GLU A 212 -3.78 -9.11 -17.85
N THR A 213 -3.37 -7.92 -18.24
CA THR A 213 -4.25 -6.85 -18.73
C THR A 213 -3.50 -5.95 -19.71
N ASP A 214 -4.21 -5.43 -20.72
CA ASP A 214 -3.70 -4.35 -21.58
C ASP A 214 -3.73 -2.99 -20.84
N GLY A 215 -4.38 -2.90 -19.68
CA GLY A 215 -4.58 -1.67 -18.91
C GLY A 215 -5.59 -0.71 -19.53
N GLN A 216 -5.87 0.37 -18.80
CA GLN A 216 -6.80 1.42 -19.26
C GLN A 216 -6.31 2.08 -20.54
N ARG A 217 -7.25 2.70 -21.30
CA ARG A 217 -6.98 3.29 -22.62
C ARG A 217 -7.35 4.76 -22.69
N GLU A 218 -7.39 5.43 -21.57
CA GLU A 218 -7.71 6.86 -21.52
C GLU A 218 -6.65 7.68 -22.24
N ILE A 219 -7.10 8.81 -22.82
CA ILE A 219 -6.26 9.66 -23.65
C ILE A 219 -5.59 10.74 -22.82
N VAL A 220 -4.27 10.81 -22.91
CA VAL A 220 -3.46 11.95 -22.50
C VAL A 220 -3.42 12.92 -23.66
N THR A 221 -4.03 14.08 -23.52
CA THR A 221 -4.20 15.06 -24.61
C THR A 221 -2.98 15.92 -24.83
N ALA A 222 -2.15 16.11 -23.80
CA ALA A 222 -0.87 16.81 -23.85
C ALA A 222 0.04 16.26 -22.76
N ASP A 223 1.34 16.24 -23.00
CA ASP A 223 2.37 15.69 -22.12
C ASP A 223 3.57 16.67 -22.01
N GLN A 224 4.60 16.27 -21.26
CA GLN A 224 5.81 17.09 -21.11
C GLN A 224 6.49 17.40 -22.46
N GLN A 225 6.51 16.44 -23.40
CA GLN A 225 7.08 16.68 -24.72
C GLN A 225 6.27 17.70 -25.52
N THR A 226 4.95 17.76 -25.34
CA THR A 226 4.10 18.79 -25.96
C THR A 226 4.54 20.20 -25.54
N LEU A 227 4.93 20.40 -24.27
CA LEU A 227 5.47 21.67 -23.79
C LEU A 227 6.84 21.96 -24.41
N LEU A 228 7.72 20.95 -24.48
CA LEU A 228 9.05 21.09 -25.09
C LEU A 228 8.97 21.36 -26.59
N ASP A 229 7.99 20.78 -27.28
CA ASP A 229 7.74 21.09 -28.71
C ASP A 229 7.44 22.56 -28.95
N GLY A 230 6.69 23.19 -28.01
CA GLY A 230 6.46 24.63 -28.04
C GLY A 230 7.74 25.46 -27.85
N VAL A 231 8.65 24.99 -26.99
CA VAL A 231 9.93 25.65 -26.70
C VAL A 231 10.92 25.50 -27.88
N PHE A 232 11.03 24.29 -28.43
CA PHE A 232 12.02 23.98 -29.49
C PHE A 232 11.47 24.11 -30.92
N GLY A 233 10.18 24.42 -31.10
CA GLY A 233 9.55 24.49 -32.42
C GLY A 233 9.47 23.13 -33.13
N THR A 234 9.34 22.04 -32.35
CA THR A 234 9.29 20.66 -32.86
C THR A 234 7.88 20.08 -32.82
N LYS A 235 7.71 18.84 -33.27
CA LYS A 235 6.48 18.05 -33.21
C LYS A 235 6.81 16.60 -32.85
N ALA A 236 7.56 16.42 -31.77
CA ALA A 236 8.03 15.12 -31.33
C ALA A 236 7.04 14.44 -30.36
N SER A 237 6.14 15.18 -29.71
CA SER A 237 5.18 14.63 -28.76
C SER A 237 4.31 13.54 -29.39
N LEU A 238 4.11 12.45 -28.64
CA LEU A 238 3.17 11.38 -28.95
C LEU A 238 1.75 11.67 -28.43
N ALA A 239 1.54 12.77 -27.73
CA ALA A 239 0.21 13.24 -27.35
C ALA A 239 -0.48 13.98 -28.52
N PRO A 240 -1.81 13.83 -28.70
CA PRO A 240 -2.73 12.97 -27.95
C PRO A 240 -2.47 11.47 -28.11
N GLY A 241 -2.33 10.75 -27.00
CA GLY A 241 -2.04 9.32 -27.01
C GLY A 241 -2.60 8.59 -25.79
N ARG A 242 -2.58 7.28 -25.84
CA ARG A 242 -3.17 6.45 -24.76
C ARG A 242 -2.24 6.33 -23.56
N MET A 243 -2.84 6.27 -22.37
CA MET A 243 -2.18 5.75 -21.18
C MET A 243 -1.73 4.31 -21.41
N ASN A 244 -0.58 3.94 -20.85
CA ASN A 244 0.00 2.61 -20.92
C ASN A 244 0.09 2.03 -19.50
N THR A 245 -0.87 1.17 -19.13
CA THR A 245 -0.99 0.63 -17.77
C THR A 245 -1.11 -0.90 -17.74
N GLY A 246 -0.76 -1.57 -18.84
CA GLY A 246 -0.81 -3.02 -18.96
C GLY A 246 0.34 -3.71 -18.23
N PHE A 247 0.12 -4.98 -17.87
CA PHE A 247 1.11 -5.84 -17.24
C PHE A 247 0.70 -7.33 -17.34
N LYS A 248 1.68 -8.21 -17.08
CA LYS A 248 1.47 -9.63 -16.78
C LYS A 248 1.82 -9.89 -15.31
N ALA A 249 1.12 -10.80 -14.67
CA ALA A 249 1.25 -11.09 -13.25
C ALA A 249 1.42 -12.58 -12.97
N LEU A 250 2.28 -12.89 -11.99
CA LEU A 250 2.29 -14.15 -11.27
C LEU A 250 2.40 -13.83 -9.78
N ASP A 251 1.44 -14.32 -9.00
CA ASP A 251 1.43 -14.22 -7.56
C ASP A 251 1.35 -15.63 -6.96
N ALA A 252 2.18 -15.96 -5.98
CA ALA A 252 2.15 -17.22 -5.27
C ALA A 252 2.36 -16.99 -3.78
N ASN A 253 1.70 -17.82 -2.96
CA ASN A 253 1.78 -17.77 -1.51
C ASN A 253 1.73 -19.18 -0.96
N VAL A 254 2.54 -19.47 0.05
CA VAL A 254 2.45 -20.71 0.82
C VAL A 254 2.66 -20.40 2.30
N GLU A 255 1.82 -20.99 3.12
CA GLU A 255 1.96 -21.02 4.57
C GLU A 255 1.98 -22.47 5.04
N VAL A 256 2.93 -22.82 5.87
CA VAL A 256 3.01 -24.08 6.59
C VAL A 256 3.08 -23.78 8.07
N SER A 257 2.14 -24.30 8.84
CA SER A 257 2.12 -24.08 10.29
C SER A 257 1.97 -25.37 11.06
N ARG A 258 2.53 -25.39 12.26
CA ARG A 258 2.38 -26.45 13.23
C ARG A 258 2.44 -25.88 14.63
N GLU A 259 1.36 -26.00 15.39
CA GLU A 259 1.28 -25.45 16.74
C GLU A 259 1.64 -23.94 16.74
N LYS A 260 2.72 -23.59 17.40
CA LYS A 260 3.21 -22.20 17.59
C LYS A 260 4.22 -21.76 16.51
N LEU A 261 4.59 -22.65 15.60
CA LEU A 261 5.56 -22.40 14.54
C LEU A 261 4.86 -22.19 13.19
N ARG A 262 5.22 -21.13 12.48
CA ARG A 262 4.68 -20.77 11.17
C ARG A 262 5.80 -20.36 10.22
N LEU A 263 5.80 -20.95 9.04
CA LEU A 263 6.67 -20.58 7.92
C LEU A 263 5.79 -20.09 6.77
N ARG A 264 6.13 -18.93 6.20
CA ARG A 264 5.47 -18.40 5.00
C ARG A 264 6.50 -18.05 3.95
N ALA A 265 6.10 -18.20 2.69
CA ALA A 265 6.84 -17.70 1.55
C ALA A 265 5.88 -17.13 0.50
N SER A 266 6.25 -16.03 -0.13
CA SER A 266 5.48 -15.48 -1.24
C SER A 266 6.38 -15.04 -2.39
N TYR A 267 5.86 -15.13 -3.60
CA TYR A 267 6.46 -14.65 -4.83
C TYR A 267 5.49 -13.74 -5.56
N LYS A 268 5.98 -12.60 -6.02
CA LYS A 268 5.22 -11.65 -6.86
C LYS A 268 6.07 -11.27 -8.05
N LEU A 269 5.52 -11.48 -9.25
CA LEU A 269 6.06 -10.99 -10.51
C LEU A 269 5.08 -9.99 -11.14
N ARG A 270 5.60 -8.87 -11.59
CA ARG A 270 4.94 -8.00 -12.58
C ARG A 270 5.87 -7.88 -13.76
N ASP A 271 5.47 -8.50 -14.87
CA ASP A 271 6.23 -8.53 -16.11
C ASP A 271 5.56 -7.64 -17.15
N ASP A 272 6.36 -7.09 -18.06
CA ASP A 272 5.89 -6.13 -19.06
C ASP A 272 5.08 -4.96 -18.47
N LEU A 273 5.38 -4.57 -17.22
CA LEU A 273 4.67 -3.48 -16.54
C LEU A 273 4.95 -2.13 -17.24
N GLN A 274 3.88 -1.46 -17.61
CA GLN A 274 3.91 -0.17 -18.30
C GLN A 274 3.84 1.01 -17.30
N THR A 275 4.19 2.20 -17.75
CA THR A 275 4.50 3.36 -16.92
C THR A 275 3.46 4.48 -16.97
N GLY A 276 2.23 4.17 -17.32
CA GLY A 276 1.18 5.20 -17.44
C GLY A 276 1.44 6.17 -18.58
N ALA A 277 1.71 7.43 -18.26
CA ALA A 277 2.08 8.46 -19.22
C ALA A 277 3.60 8.54 -19.48
N GLY A 278 4.39 7.71 -18.79
CA GLY A 278 5.85 7.71 -18.87
C GLY A 278 6.53 8.43 -17.70
N VAL A 279 7.71 7.92 -17.33
CA VAL A 279 8.45 8.34 -16.12
C VAL A 279 8.85 9.82 -16.14
N ALA A 280 9.11 10.37 -17.31
CA ALA A 280 9.43 11.80 -17.50
C ALA A 280 8.21 12.67 -17.79
N GLY A 281 6.98 12.15 -17.65
CA GLY A 281 5.76 12.85 -18.00
C GLY A 281 5.53 13.00 -19.51
N ALA A 282 6.34 12.36 -20.35
CA ALA A 282 6.17 12.23 -21.79
C ALA A 282 5.73 10.80 -22.12
N LEU A 283 4.76 10.64 -23.01
CA LEU A 283 4.18 9.34 -23.36
C LEU A 283 5.24 8.32 -23.77
N ASP A 284 5.22 7.17 -23.05
CA ASP A 284 6.09 6.05 -23.30
C ASP A 284 5.29 4.79 -23.69
N PRO A 285 5.06 4.53 -24.97
CA PRO A 285 4.35 3.34 -25.42
C PRO A 285 5.22 2.07 -25.43
N VAL A 286 6.53 2.17 -25.22
CA VAL A 286 7.50 1.08 -25.44
C VAL A 286 8.13 0.53 -24.17
N GLY A 287 8.42 1.36 -23.17
CA GLY A 287 9.10 0.96 -21.92
C GLY A 287 8.35 -0.13 -21.17
N ARG A 288 9.10 -1.10 -20.64
CA ARG A 288 8.55 -2.24 -19.88
C ARG A 288 9.41 -2.56 -18.67
N TYR A 289 8.84 -2.39 -17.49
CA TYR A 289 9.43 -2.87 -16.24
C TYR A 289 9.25 -4.37 -16.07
N ARG A 290 10.17 -4.97 -15.33
CA ARG A 290 10.03 -6.27 -14.70
C ARG A 290 10.34 -6.12 -13.22
N ILE A 291 9.37 -6.44 -12.39
CA ILE A 291 9.44 -6.36 -10.94
C ILE A 291 9.27 -7.77 -10.36
N GLU A 292 10.23 -8.19 -9.54
CA GLU A 292 10.14 -9.44 -8.80
C GLU A 292 10.31 -9.18 -7.32
N ARG A 293 9.48 -9.84 -6.50
CA ARG A 293 9.58 -9.82 -5.05
C ARG A 293 9.40 -11.23 -4.50
N VAL A 294 10.36 -11.65 -3.70
CA VAL A 294 10.27 -12.85 -2.86
C VAL A 294 10.22 -12.38 -1.42
N THR A 295 9.27 -12.85 -0.63
CA THR A 295 9.29 -12.69 0.81
C THR A 295 9.21 -14.05 1.48
N SER A 296 9.92 -14.21 2.59
CA SER A 296 9.74 -15.36 3.47
C SER A 296 9.82 -14.91 4.92
N ASP A 297 9.06 -15.55 5.79
CA ASP A 297 9.15 -15.31 7.23
C ASP A 297 8.94 -16.61 8.01
N LEU A 298 9.65 -16.68 9.13
CA LEU A 298 9.51 -17.70 10.16
C LEU A 298 9.08 -17.00 11.45
N ALA A 299 7.98 -17.44 12.02
CA ALA A 299 7.48 -16.95 13.30
C ALA A 299 7.32 -18.13 14.27
N TRP A 300 7.90 -17.99 15.45
CA TRP A 300 7.66 -18.86 16.61
C TRP A 300 7.03 -18.00 17.69
N THR A 301 5.76 -18.23 17.96
CA THR A 301 4.94 -17.39 18.84
C THR A 301 4.56 -18.15 20.12
N ASP A 302 4.12 -17.41 21.15
CA ASP A 302 3.65 -17.94 22.41
C ASP A 302 4.63 -18.96 23.06
N ILE A 303 5.93 -18.61 23.06
CA ILE A 303 7.00 -19.40 23.68
C ILE A 303 6.89 -19.21 25.19
N GLU A 304 6.76 -20.30 25.94
CA GLU A 304 6.76 -20.25 27.38
C GLU A 304 8.17 -19.99 27.91
N LEU A 305 8.40 -18.80 28.49
CA LEU A 305 9.68 -18.39 29.07
C LEU A 305 9.66 -18.46 30.64
N GLY A 306 8.50 -18.70 31.24
CA GLY A 306 8.24 -18.77 32.66
C GLY A 306 6.75 -18.69 32.96
N ALA A 307 6.35 -18.70 34.24
CA ALA A 307 4.94 -18.74 34.65
C ALA A 307 4.11 -17.60 34.03
N ASP A 308 4.66 -16.38 34.03
CA ASP A 308 3.96 -15.18 33.56
C ASP A 308 4.61 -14.57 32.33
N TRP A 309 5.59 -15.25 31.72
CA TRP A 309 6.33 -14.79 30.57
C TRP A 309 5.96 -15.57 29.31
N ARG A 310 5.69 -14.83 28.23
CA ARG A 310 5.52 -15.38 26.88
C ARG A 310 6.48 -14.69 25.93
N GLY A 311 7.03 -15.45 24.99
CA GLY A 311 7.98 -14.96 24.01
C GLY A 311 7.50 -15.16 22.58
N ALA A 312 8.07 -14.38 21.66
CA ALA A 312 7.95 -14.62 20.22
C ALA A 312 9.28 -14.28 19.54
N LEU A 313 9.63 -15.07 18.53
CA LEU A 313 10.78 -14.86 17.66
C LEU A 313 10.29 -14.78 16.23
N THR A 314 10.77 -13.81 15.49
CA THR A 314 10.47 -13.66 14.05
C THR A 314 11.75 -13.41 13.27
N ALA A 315 11.84 -14.04 12.12
CA ALA A 315 12.87 -13.78 11.12
C ALA A 315 12.18 -13.60 9.77
N SER A 316 12.47 -12.54 9.05
CA SER A 316 11.92 -12.32 7.71
C SER A 316 13.00 -11.92 6.72
N PHE A 317 12.82 -12.36 5.48
CA PHE A 317 13.67 -12.04 4.35
C PHE A 317 12.81 -11.50 3.20
N LEU A 318 13.27 -10.42 2.59
CA LEU A 318 12.70 -9.86 1.38
C LEU A 318 13.81 -9.70 0.34
N HIS A 319 13.56 -10.23 -0.86
CA HIS A 319 14.35 -9.94 -2.05
C HIS A 319 13.48 -9.21 -3.06
N TYR A 320 14.00 -8.11 -3.59
CA TYR A 320 13.29 -7.27 -4.56
C TYR A 320 14.19 -6.92 -5.72
N THR A 321 13.67 -7.02 -6.93
CA THR A 321 14.35 -6.55 -8.14
C THR A 321 13.45 -5.65 -8.96
N GLN A 322 14.01 -4.59 -9.48
CA GLN A 322 13.41 -3.72 -10.48
C GLN A 322 14.33 -3.68 -11.69
N THR A 323 13.87 -4.25 -12.79
CA THR A 323 14.63 -4.34 -14.04
C THR A 323 13.75 -3.94 -15.22
N PHE A 324 14.27 -4.02 -16.43
CA PHE A 324 13.55 -3.60 -17.64
C PHE A 324 13.70 -4.68 -18.73
N ASN A 325 12.55 -5.14 -19.24
CA ASN A 325 12.51 -5.95 -20.47
C ASN A 325 12.78 -5.08 -21.69
N VAL A 326 12.25 -3.84 -21.65
CA VAL A 326 12.47 -2.82 -22.67
C VAL A 326 12.82 -1.51 -21.94
N PRO A 327 13.93 -0.83 -22.31
CA PRO A 327 14.28 0.46 -21.74
C PRO A 327 13.13 1.48 -21.85
N LEU A 328 13.01 2.34 -20.84
CA LEU A 328 12.02 3.42 -20.84
C LEU A 328 12.36 4.43 -21.93
N GLN A 329 11.36 4.85 -22.66
CA GLN A 329 11.44 6.03 -23.50
C GLN A 329 11.12 7.26 -22.64
N LEU A 330 12.16 7.90 -22.09
CA LEU A 330 12.00 9.12 -21.28
C LEU A 330 11.42 10.25 -22.11
N PHE A 331 11.89 10.38 -23.34
CA PHE A 331 11.34 11.31 -24.34
C PHE A 331 11.33 10.65 -25.73
N PRO A 332 10.36 10.99 -26.58
CA PRO A 332 10.17 10.34 -27.87
C PRO A 332 11.25 10.72 -28.91
N PRO A 333 11.35 9.97 -30.04
CA PRO A 333 12.19 10.34 -31.16
C PRO A 333 11.92 11.77 -31.62
N GLY A 334 13.00 12.54 -31.85
CA GLY A 334 12.94 13.95 -32.22
C GLY A 334 12.89 14.95 -31.08
N ALA A 335 12.90 14.48 -29.83
CA ALA A 335 12.92 15.35 -28.64
C ALA A 335 14.16 16.28 -28.61
N PHE A 336 14.05 17.37 -27.83
CA PHE A 336 15.09 18.38 -27.63
C PHE A 336 15.66 18.94 -28.96
N GLY A 337 14.77 19.43 -29.81
CA GLY A 337 15.17 20.04 -31.10
C GLY A 337 15.72 19.03 -32.11
N GLY A 338 15.35 17.75 -32.02
CA GLY A 338 15.85 16.68 -32.90
C GLY A 338 17.14 16.00 -32.42
N SER A 339 17.68 16.39 -31.25
CA SER A 339 18.94 15.83 -30.71
C SER A 339 18.85 14.33 -30.43
N PHE A 340 17.66 13.79 -30.20
CA PHE A 340 17.42 12.38 -29.93
C PHE A 340 16.62 11.71 -31.07
N PRO A 341 17.24 11.33 -32.18
CA PRO A 341 16.51 10.77 -33.34
C PRO A 341 15.89 9.38 -33.03
N LYS A 342 16.43 8.62 -32.08
CA LYS A 342 15.87 7.33 -31.59
C LYS A 342 15.11 7.45 -30.28
N GLY A 343 14.88 8.67 -29.77
CA GLY A 343 14.36 8.93 -28.44
C GLY A 343 15.44 8.90 -27.36
N MET A 344 15.13 9.52 -26.21
CA MET A 344 15.94 9.49 -25.01
C MET A 344 15.57 8.27 -24.17
N LEU A 345 16.49 7.32 -24.00
CA LEU A 345 16.23 6.02 -23.41
C LEU A 345 16.98 5.83 -22.07
N GLY A 346 16.35 5.17 -21.09
CA GLY A 346 16.96 4.85 -19.81
C GLY A 346 16.40 3.57 -19.18
N ALA A 347 17.24 2.86 -18.42
CA ALA A 347 16.85 1.64 -17.69
C ALA A 347 17.60 1.52 -16.35
N PRO A 348 17.20 2.33 -15.33
CA PRO A 348 17.81 2.29 -13.99
C PRO A 348 17.30 1.08 -13.20
N SER A 349 18.14 0.07 -13.03
CA SER A 349 17.80 -1.20 -12.38
C SER A 349 18.40 -1.30 -10.97
N THR A 350 17.64 -1.90 -10.05
CA THR A 350 18.05 -2.12 -8.65
C THR A 350 17.80 -3.56 -8.21
N TRP A 351 18.63 -4.06 -7.30
CA TRP A 351 18.49 -5.34 -6.62
C TRP A 351 18.70 -5.12 -5.13
N GLU A 352 17.73 -5.55 -4.34
CA GLU A 352 17.68 -5.35 -2.89
C GLU A 352 17.44 -6.67 -2.17
N HIS A 353 18.07 -6.83 -1.00
CA HIS A 353 17.66 -7.83 -0.04
C HIS A 353 17.59 -7.22 1.37
N GLN A 354 16.69 -7.72 2.18
CA GLN A 354 16.39 -7.21 3.50
C GLN A 354 16.19 -8.39 4.44
N LEU A 355 17.00 -8.47 5.48
CA LEU A 355 16.86 -9.44 6.57
C LEU A 355 16.40 -8.69 7.82
N ARG A 356 15.35 -9.19 8.47
CA ARG A 356 14.86 -8.64 9.74
C ARG A 356 14.73 -9.74 10.77
N LEU A 357 15.26 -9.49 11.95
CA LEU A 357 15.21 -10.38 13.10
C LEU A 357 14.57 -9.62 14.27
N ALA A 358 13.59 -10.23 14.94
CA ALA A 358 12.98 -9.65 16.12
C ALA A 358 12.70 -10.68 17.20
N ALA A 359 12.85 -10.25 18.45
CA ALA A 359 12.46 -11.00 19.62
C ALA A 359 11.57 -10.13 20.50
N VAL A 360 10.48 -10.71 20.99
CA VAL A 360 9.51 -10.04 21.86
C VAL A 360 9.28 -10.90 23.08
N ALA A 361 9.20 -10.28 24.27
CA ALA A 361 8.76 -10.91 25.49
C ALA A 361 7.60 -10.11 26.08
N SER A 362 6.56 -10.82 26.55
CA SER A 362 5.41 -10.24 27.26
C SER A 362 5.36 -10.80 28.68
N TYR A 363 5.03 -9.96 29.66
CA TYR A 363 4.96 -10.29 31.05
C TYR A 363 3.62 -9.86 31.67
N ALA A 364 2.88 -10.80 32.24
CA ALA A 364 1.56 -10.60 32.86
C ALA A 364 1.51 -10.86 34.38
N GLY A 365 2.66 -11.00 35.06
CA GLY A 365 2.73 -11.31 36.49
C GLY A 365 2.38 -10.15 37.44
N ILE A 366 2.24 -8.92 36.92
CA ILE A 366 1.77 -7.77 37.69
C ILE A 366 0.28 -7.57 37.41
N LYS A 367 -0.54 -7.64 38.44
CA LYS A 367 -1.99 -7.50 38.32
C LYS A 367 -2.38 -6.18 37.63
N GLY A 368 -3.13 -6.29 36.54
CA GLY A 368 -3.61 -5.16 35.77
C GLY A 368 -2.59 -4.60 34.78
N HIS A 369 -1.41 -5.21 34.62
CA HIS A 369 -0.38 -4.82 33.65
C HIS A 369 -0.11 -5.95 32.66
N ASN A 370 0.13 -5.60 31.40
CA ASN A 370 0.65 -6.48 30.38
C ASN A 370 1.85 -5.78 29.72
N LEU A 371 3.04 -6.04 30.28
CA LEU A 371 4.28 -5.45 29.81
C LEU A 371 4.79 -6.22 28.59
N ARG A 372 5.25 -5.49 27.59
CA ARG A 372 5.84 -6.03 26.38
C ARG A 372 7.16 -5.34 26.06
N VAL A 373 8.21 -6.13 25.86
CA VAL A 373 9.54 -5.63 25.47
C VAL A 373 9.95 -6.32 24.18
N GLY A 374 10.44 -5.55 23.22
CA GLY A 374 10.94 -6.09 21.96
C GLY A 374 12.28 -5.51 21.59
N ILE A 375 13.09 -6.33 20.94
CA ILE A 375 14.37 -5.95 20.33
C ILE A 375 14.41 -6.46 18.90
N GLY A 376 15.17 -5.81 18.03
CA GLY A 376 15.37 -6.32 16.69
C GLY A 376 16.55 -5.70 15.96
N HIS A 377 16.88 -6.36 14.87
CA HIS A 377 17.95 -5.97 13.96
C HIS A 377 17.49 -6.14 12.52
N ASP A 378 17.63 -5.07 11.72
CA ASP A 378 17.35 -5.10 10.29
C ASP A 378 18.65 -4.83 9.53
N ASP A 379 18.88 -5.65 8.49
CA ASP A 379 19.95 -5.50 7.51
C ASP A 379 19.31 -5.28 6.13
N LEU A 380 19.46 -4.06 5.61
CA LEU A 380 18.76 -3.53 4.47
C LEU A 380 19.78 -3.15 3.40
N ASP A 381 19.91 -3.95 2.34
CA ASP A 381 21.00 -3.84 1.37
C ASP A 381 20.48 -3.74 -0.07
N MET A 382 20.67 -2.58 -0.69
CA MET A 382 20.59 -2.40 -2.13
C MET A 382 21.98 -2.76 -2.71
N TYR A 383 22.22 -4.06 -2.84
CA TYR A 383 23.54 -4.61 -3.11
C TYR A 383 24.04 -4.43 -4.55
N ARG A 384 23.13 -4.05 -5.47
CA ARG A 384 23.47 -3.85 -6.87
C ARG A 384 22.57 -2.79 -7.52
N THR A 385 23.21 -1.93 -8.31
CA THR A 385 22.58 -0.99 -9.24
C THR A 385 23.15 -1.19 -10.64
N ARG A 386 22.37 -0.83 -11.66
CA ARG A 386 22.79 -0.88 -13.07
C ARG A 386 22.00 0.15 -13.85
N GLU A 387 22.65 0.89 -14.72
CA GLU A 387 21.99 1.84 -15.60
C GLU A 387 22.42 1.67 -17.06
N LEU A 388 21.45 1.43 -17.95
CA LEU A 388 21.61 1.60 -19.38
C LEU A 388 20.95 2.90 -19.79
N LYS A 389 21.66 3.74 -20.53
CA LYS A 389 21.11 4.98 -21.11
C LYS A 389 21.86 5.37 -22.37
N ASN A 390 21.21 6.23 -23.20
CA ASN A 390 21.83 6.77 -24.43
C ASN A 390 22.08 8.26 -24.32
N PHE A 391 22.26 8.78 -23.11
CA PHE A 391 22.49 10.19 -22.84
C PHE A 391 23.40 10.40 -21.66
N THR A 392 24.07 11.54 -21.65
CA THR A 392 24.65 12.16 -20.45
C THR A 392 23.97 13.50 -20.24
N ILE A 393 24.23 14.11 -19.08
CA ILE A 393 23.72 15.42 -18.82
C ILE A 393 24.89 16.31 -18.42
N ILE A 394 25.10 17.29 -19.27
CA ILE A 394 26.12 18.33 -19.04
C ILE A 394 25.39 19.46 -18.30
N PRO A 395 25.89 19.91 -17.13
CA PRO A 395 25.37 21.12 -16.53
C PRO A 395 25.47 22.25 -17.58
N SER A 396 24.33 22.81 -17.96
CA SER A 396 24.30 23.93 -18.88
C SER A 396 25.00 25.11 -18.24
N GLY A 397 25.80 25.84 -19.03
CA GLY A 397 26.40 27.10 -18.59
C GLY A 397 25.31 28.14 -18.23
N PRO A 398 25.67 29.26 -17.61
CA PRO A 398 24.77 30.22 -16.99
C PRO A 398 23.72 30.85 -17.94
N ALA A 399 23.76 30.58 -19.21
CA ALA A 399 22.86 31.19 -20.20
C ALA A 399 21.51 30.46 -20.38
N VAL A 400 21.33 29.21 -19.92
CA VAL A 400 20.11 28.41 -20.24
C VAL A 400 19.35 27.94 -18.99
N GLY A 401 19.92 27.97 -17.80
CA GLY A 401 19.21 27.67 -16.54
C GLY A 401 18.70 26.23 -16.35
N LEU A 402 18.76 25.37 -17.37
CA LEU A 402 18.28 23.99 -17.35
C LEU A 402 19.38 23.04 -17.83
N PRO A 403 19.59 21.90 -17.16
CA PRO A 403 20.49 20.87 -17.64
C PRO A 403 19.97 20.28 -18.95
N VAL A 404 20.77 20.34 -20.00
CA VAL A 404 20.38 19.81 -21.33
C VAL A 404 20.92 18.40 -21.48
N PRO A 405 20.05 17.37 -21.70
CA PRO A 405 20.52 16.05 -22.00
C PRO A 405 21.27 16.00 -23.35
N THR A 406 22.44 15.38 -23.33
CA THR A 406 23.33 15.25 -24.51
C THR A 406 23.34 13.81 -24.94
N PRO A 407 22.98 13.49 -26.20
CA PRO A 407 22.99 12.12 -26.69
C PRO A 407 24.42 11.54 -26.69
N THR A 408 24.55 10.28 -26.30
CA THR A 408 25.80 9.50 -26.37
C THR A 408 25.80 8.51 -27.52
N GLY A 409 24.75 8.49 -28.33
CA GLY A 409 24.56 7.56 -29.43
C GLY A 409 23.64 6.39 -29.08
N ASP A 410 24.14 5.16 -29.16
CA ASP A 410 23.35 3.99 -28.81
C ASP A 410 23.26 3.77 -27.29
N LEU A 411 22.31 2.94 -26.91
CA LEU A 411 22.10 2.54 -25.52
C LEU A 411 23.34 1.79 -25.01
N GLN A 412 23.94 2.24 -23.92
CA GLN A 412 25.12 1.64 -23.32
C GLN A 412 24.98 1.54 -21.79
N GLU A 413 25.72 0.60 -21.20
CA GLU A 413 25.79 0.45 -19.76
C GLU A 413 26.79 1.45 -19.18
N PHE A 414 26.40 2.16 -18.14
CA PHE A 414 27.27 3.08 -17.42
C PHE A 414 27.83 2.41 -16.16
N PRO A 415 29.12 2.66 -15.80
CA PRO A 415 29.70 2.16 -14.55
C PRO A 415 28.95 2.76 -13.35
N ALA A 416 28.99 2.09 -12.19
CA ALA A 416 28.27 2.49 -10.98
C ALA A 416 28.47 3.97 -10.61
N ALA A 417 29.71 4.46 -10.67
CA ALA A 417 30.04 5.86 -10.38
C ALA A 417 29.44 6.89 -11.36
N ALA A 418 28.99 6.46 -12.54
CA ALA A 418 28.30 7.29 -13.54
C ALA A 418 26.82 6.91 -13.69
N SER A 419 26.33 5.99 -12.85
CA SER A 419 24.96 5.53 -12.77
C SER A 419 24.11 6.49 -11.91
N PHE A 420 22.81 6.27 -11.87
CA PHE A 420 21.87 7.09 -11.08
C PHE A 420 22.06 6.96 -9.56
N SER A 421 22.62 5.85 -9.09
CA SER A 421 22.96 5.57 -7.70
C SER A 421 23.99 4.45 -7.63
N GLU A 422 24.84 4.47 -6.61
CA GLU A 422 25.69 3.33 -6.24
C GLU A 422 24.94 2.38 -5.30
N PRO A 423 25.42 1.14 -5.08
CA PRO A 423 24.94 0.26 -4.03
C PRO A 423 25.06 0.89 -2.64
N HIS A 424 24.06 0.71 -1.80
CA HIS A 424 24.03 1.23 -0.42
C HIS A 424 23.40 0.22 0.54
N ARG A 425 23.94 0.19 1.77
CA ARG A 425 23.44 -0.67 2.85
C ARG A 425 23.12 0.15 4.09
N ARG A 426 22.03 -0.19 4.76
CA ARG A 426 21.55 0.41 5.99
C ARG A 426 21.31 -0.70 7.02
N THR A 427 21.78 -0.50 8.24
CA THR A 427 21.44 -1.37 9.36
C THR A 427 20.62 -0.60 10.39
N VAL A 428 19.69 -1.29 11.05
CA VAL A 428 18.85 -0.74 12.10
C VAL A 428 18.87 -1.64 13.32
N ASN A 429 19.14 -1.08 14.49
CA ASN A 429 18.93 -1.78 15.75
C ASN A 429 17.86 -1.05 16.54
N TYR A 430 16.93 -1.78 17.14
CA TYR A 430 15.87 -1.14 17.90
C TYR A 430 15.53 -1.88 19.18
N VAL A 431 14.97 -1.11 20.12
CA VAL A 431 14.34 -1.60 21.34
C VAL A 431 13.03 -0.87 21.54
N TYR A 432 12.02 -1.57 22.01
CA TYR A 432 10.78 -0.94 22.46
C TYR A 432 10.26 -1.57 23.74
N VAL A 433 9.51 -0.76 24.50
CA VAL A 433 8.74 -1.19 25.66
C VAL A 433 7.33 -0.65 25.53
N GLN A 434 6.35 -1.45 25.91
CA GLN A 434 4.94 -1.08 25.98
C GLN A 434 4.33 -1.70 27.23
N ASP A 435 3.45 -0.95 27.89
CA ASP A 435 2.59 -1.45 28.96
C ASP A 435 1.13 -1.19 28.63
N GLU A 436 0.31 -2.20 28.81
CA GLU A 436 -1.15 -2.09 28.81
C GLU A 436 -1.61 -2.20 30.26
N TRP A 437 -1.94 -1.05 30.86
CA TRP A 437 -2.30 -0.92 32.27
C TRP A 437 -3.81 -0.72 32.44
N LEU A 438 -4.47 -1.67 33.08
CA LEU A 438 -5.84 -1.57 33.54
C LEU A 438 -5.89 -0.66 34.78
N LEU A 439 -6.04 0.65 34.55
CA LEU A 439 -6.07 1.69 35.60
C LEU A 439 -7.27 1.52 36.54
N ALA A 440 -8.44 1.16 35.98
CA ALA A 440 -9.68 0.86 36.67
C ALA A 440 -10.51 -0.07 35.80
N LYS A 441 -11.63 -0.59 36.29
CA LYS A 441 -12.49 -1.56 35.61
C LYS A 441 -12.80 -1.20 34.14
N ASP A 442 -13.02 0.08 33.88
CA ASP A 442 -13.45 0.58 32.56
C ASP A 442 -12.41 1.49 31.89
N TRP A 443 -11.18 1.55 32.44
CA TRP A 443 -10.09 2.43 31.97
C TRP A 443 -8.82 1.64 31.71
N THR A 444 -8.34 1.69 30.48
CA THR A 444 -7.07 1.07 30.09
C THR A 444 -6.13 2.14 29.53
N LEU A 445 -4.91 2.21 30.04
CA LEU A 445 -3.82 3.04 29.50
C LEU A 445 -2.82 2.13 28.78
N THR A 446 -2.60 2.36 27.50
CA THR A 446 -1.46 1.78 26.79
C THR A 446 -0.40 2.87 26.62
N ALA A 447 0.79 2.66 27.16
CA ALA A 447 1.93 3.55 26.98
C ALA A 447 3.11 2.78 26.40
N GLY A 448 3.82 3.38 25.46
CA GLY A 448 4.95 2.74 24.79
C GLY A 448 6.02 3.73 24.34
N LEU A 449 7.22 3.23 24.22
CA LEU A 449 8.38 3.97 23.72
C LEU A 449 9.22 3.02 22.87
N ARG A 450 9.62 3.49 21.69
CA ARG A 450 10.57 2.82 20.82
C ARG A 450 11.74 3.71 20.50
N GLN A 451 12.93 3.17 20.54
CA GLN A 451 14.15 3.79 20.06
C GLN A 451 14.75 2.95 18.93
N ASP A 452 15.02 3.58 17.81
CA ASP A 452 15.68 3.00 16.65
C ASP A 452 17.03 3.69 16.44
N ARG A 453 18.06 2.92 16.06
CA ARG A 453 19.38 3.44 15.69
C ARG A 453 19.73 2.96 14.29
N TYR A 454 19.80 3.89 13.38
CA TYR A 454 20.15 3.70 11.97
C TYR A 454 21.64 3.99 11.73
N SER A 455 22.26 3.24 10.81
CA SER A 455 23.68 3.42 10.49
C SER A 455 24.00 4.69 9.70
N ASP A 456 23.02 5.28 9.02
CA ASP A 456 23.19 6.41 8.09
C ASP A 456 22.72 7.75 8.66
N PHE A 457 21.57 7.84 9.34
CA PHE A 457 21.03 9.11 9.83
C PHE A 457 20.89 9.19 11.36
N GLY A 458 21.31 8.17 12.11
CA GLY A 458 21.36 8.21 13.57
C GLY A 458 20.12 7.65 14.26
N ALA A 459 19.73 8.22 15.42
CA ALA A 459 18.71 7.65 16.28
C ALA A 459 17.38 8.42 16.20
N THR A 460 16.27 7.68 16.38
CA THR A 460 14.92 8.23 16.56
C THR A 460 14.27 7.67 17.82
N THR A 461 13.40 8.48 18.46
CA THR A 461 12.64 8.05 19.64
C THR A 461 11.17 8.37 19.43
N ASN A 462 10.31 7.35 19.57
CA ASN A 462 8.92 7.42 19.19
C ASN A 462 8.01 6.97 20.35
N PRO A 463 7.51 7.90 21.17
CA PRO A 463 6.53 7.62 22.22
C PRO A 463 5.12 7.46 21.64
N ARG A 464 4.30 6.68 22.37
CA ARG A 464 2.84 6.62 22.19
C ARG A 464 2.15 6.52 23.55
N ALA A 465 0.93 7.05 23.61
CA ALA A 465 0.03 6.88 24.71
C ALA A 465 -1.41 6.75 24.22
N ALA A 466 -2.19 5.85 24.78
CA ALA A 466 -3.59 5.65 24.43
C ALA A 466 -4.38 5.37 25.69
N LEU A 467 -5.30 6.28 26.03
CA LEU A 467 -6.26 6.08 27.12
C LEU A 467 -7.59 5.64 26.51
N VAL A 468 -8.04 4.45 26.87
CA VAL A 468 -9.31 3.86 26.42
C VAL A 468 -10.27 3.81 27.61
N TRP A 469 -11.45 4.38 27.45
CA TRP A 469 -12.50 4.42 28.44
C TRP A 469 -13.79 3.79 27.90
N ASP A 470 -14.20 2.68 28.49
CA ASP A 470 -15.52 2.09 28.26
C ASP A 470 -16.54 2.85 29.10
N ALA A 471 -17.05 3.98 28.55
CA ALA A 471 -17.96 4.88 29.26
C ALA A 471 -19.27 4.17 29.67
N ASN A 472 -19.72 3.21 28.86
CA ASN A 472 -20.75 2.24 29.16
C ASN A 472 -20.62 1.03 28.21
N LEU A 473 -21.59 0.10 28.23
CA LEU A 473 -21.57 -1.11 27.40
C LEU A 473 -21.56 -0.79 25.89
N ASP A 474 -22.10 0.34 25.49
CA ASP A 474 -22.30 0.71 24.09
C ASP A 474 -21.34 1.79 23.58
N LEU A 475 -20.63 2.50 24.49
CA LEU A 475 -19.77 3.63 24.14
C LEU A 475 -18.36 3.44 24.70
N THR A 476 -17.39 3.41 23.80
CA THR A 476 -15.96 3.49 24.13
C THR A 476 -15.39 4.81 23.61
N VAL A 477 -14.64 5.50 24.45
CA VAL A 477 -13.94 6.77 24.13
C VAL A 477 -12.45 6.53 24.21
N LYS A 478 -11.69 7.07 23.26
CA LYS A 478 -10.23 6.95 23.19
C LYS A 478 -9.59 8.33 23.10
N LEU A 479 -8.53 8.55 23.86
CA LEU A 479 -7.63 9.68 23.71
C LEU A 479 -6.24 9.15 23.38
N LEU A 480 -5.70 9.55 22.22
CA LEU A 480 -4.49 8.96 21.65
C LEU A 480 -3.46 10.06 21.37
N TYR A 481 -2.22 9.72 21.65
CA TYR A 481 -1.05 10.49 21.25
C TYR A 481 -0.01 9.54 20.67
N GLY A 482 0.61 9.94 19.57
CA GLY A 482 1.72 9.20 18.99
C GLY A 482 2.69 10.09 18.22
N ARG A 483 3.96 9.70 18.25
CA ARG A 483 4.99 10.24 17.38
C ARG A 483 5.48 9.15 16.44
N ALA A 484 5.72 9.52 15.17
CA ALA A 484 6.27 8.63 14.18
C ALA A 484 7.30 9.34 13.30
N PHE A 485 8.04 8.55 12.52
CA PHE A 485 9.02 9.06 11.59
C PHE A 485 9.00 8.28 10.27
N ARG A 486 9.45 8.92 9.21
CA ARG A 486 9.73 8.30 7.92
C ARG A 486 11.23 8.36 7.64
N ALA A 487 11.83 7.22 7.34
CA ALA A 487 13.22 7.17 6.93
C ALA A 487 13.37 7.75 5.51
N PRO A 488 14.44 8.52 5.22
CA PRO A 488 14.76 8.90 3.85
C PRO A 488 14.98 7.66 2.97
N ALA A 489 14.41 7.63 1.76
CA ALA A 489 14.68 6.59 0.79
C ALA A 489 16.07 6.78 0.16
N PHE A 490 16.65 5.71 -0.38
CA PHE A 490 17.98 5.82 -0.99
C PHE A 490 18.01 6.75 -2.20
N THR A 491 16.91 6.88 -2.94
CA THR A 491 16.79 7.89 -3.99
C THR A 491 16.88 9.32 -3.44
N GLU A 492 16.36 9.58 -2.23
CA GLU A 492 16.42 10.89 -1.60
C GLU A 492 17.81 11.20 -1.05
N GLN A 493 18.55 10.18 -0.57
CA GLN A 493 19.89 10.38 0.00
C GLN A 493 21.02 10.27 -1.03
N TYR A 494 20.93 9.32 -1.97
CA TYR A 494 22.09 8.86 -2.72
C TYR A 494 21.92 8.96 -4.24
N SER A 495 20.90 9.65 -4.75
CA SER A 495 20.80 9.90 -6.20
C SER A 495 21.94 10.80 -6.66
N ILE A 496 22.74 10.27 -7.59
CA ILE A 496 23.88 10.95 -8.24
C ILE A 496 23.67 10.94 -9.75
N ASN A 497 24.46 11.71 -10.48
CA ASN A 497 24.45 11.75 -11.96
C ASN A 497 23.06 11.99 -12.57
N ASN A 498 22.13 12.51 -11.77
CA ASN A 498 20.84 13.01 -12.20
C ASN A 498 20.85 14.54 -12.07
N PRO A 499 20.86 15.26 -13.16
CA PRO A 499 21.02 16.72 -13.15
C PRO A 499 19.75 17.46 -12.76
N VAL A 500 18.61 16.78 -12.84
CA VAL A 500 17.33 17.36 -12.44
C VAL A 500 17.14 17.29 -10.93
N ILE A 501 17.51 16.13 -10.33
CA ILE A 501 17.33 15.90 -8.88
C ILE A 501 18.58 15.22 -8.31
N ARG A 502 19.15 15.77 -7.26
CA ARG A 502 20.29 15.20 -6.50
C ARG A 502 19.84 14.73 -5.13
N GLY A 503 20.42 13.62 -4.69
CA GLY A 503 20.32 13.15 -3.32
C GLY A 503 21.08 14.05 -2.33
N ASN A 504 20.79 13.84 -1.05
CA ASN A 504 21.48 14.49 0.05
C ASN A 504 21.70 13.50 1.19
N ALA A 505 22.91 13.01 1.35
CA ALA A 505 23.28 12.05 2.39
C ALA A 505 23.11 12.58 3.82
N ALA A 506 22.99 13.91 4.00
CA ALA A 506 22.78 14.54 5.30
C ALA A 506 21.30 14.66 5.71
N LEU A 507 20.39 14.07 4.95
CA LEU A 507 18.96 14.08 5.27
C LEU A 507 18.67 13.44 6.62
N LYS A 508 17.78 14.09 7.37
CA LYS A 508 17.18 13.60 8.61
C LYS A 508 15.83 12.94 8.29
N PRO A 509 15.32 12.05 9.17
CA PRO A 509 13.98 11.54 9.04
C PRO A 509 12.92 12.66 9.14
N GLU A 510 11.85 12.55 8.37
CA GLU A 510 10.64 13.34 8.63
C GLU A 510 9.99 12.88 9.94
N THR A 511 9.36 13.76 10.66
CA THR A 511 8.66 13.44 11.91
C THR A 511 7.23 13.94 11.91
N ILE A 512 6.33 13.19 12.56
CA ILE A 512 4.94 13.57 12.81
C ILE A 512 4.58 13.34 14.27
N SER A 513 3.79 14.25 14.85
CA SER A 513 3.14 14.07 16.14
C SER A 513 1.64 14.22 15.95
N THR A 514 0.85 13.31 16.46
CA THR A 514 -0.62 13.30 16.28
C THR A 514 -1.32 13.16 17.61
N TRP A 515 -2.38 13.97 17.80
CA TRP A 515 -3.38 13.85 18.85
C TRP A 515 -4.70 13.42 18.23
N GLU A 516 -5.39 12.47 18.88
CA GLU A 516 -6.66 11.95 18.38
C GLU A 516 -7.64 11.74 19.53
N THR A 517 -8.92 11.98 19.26
CA THR A 517 -10.03 11.58 20.11
C THR A 517 -10.99 10.75 19.26
N ALA A 518 -11.30 9.54 19.71
CA ALA A 518 -12.19 8.65 18.95
C ALA A 518 -13.32 8.13 19.84
N PHE A 519 -14.47 7.96 19.23
CA PHE A 519 -15.70 7.46 19.84
C PHE A 519 -16.18 6.26 19.03
N SER A 520 -16.38 5.12 19.68
CA SER A 520 -17.01 3.94 19.09
C SER A 520 -18.33 3.71 19.82
N TRP A 521 -19.44 3.92 19.13
CA TRP A 521 -20.77 3.84 19.69
C TRP A 521 -21.61 2.78 19.00
N GLN A 522 -21.98 1.75 19.77
CA GLN A 522 -22.98 0.76 19.38
C GLN A 522 -24.38 1.37 19.60
N ALA A 523 -24.83 2.21 18.66
CA ALA A 523 -26.09 2.97 18.78
C ALA A 523 -27.31 2.05 18.93
N ARG A 524 -27.22 0.85 18.34
CA ARG A 524 -28.20 -0.24 18.43
C ARG A 524 -27.45 -1.57 18.27
N ALA A 525 -28.09 -2.69 18.59
CA ALA A 525 -27.52 -4.02 18.39
C ALA A 525 -27.11 -4.30 16.93
N ASP A 526 -27.73 -3.61 15.98
CA ASP A 526 -27.55 -3.72 14.53
C ASP A 526 -26.90 -2.48 13.89
N ALA A 527 -26.49 -1.46 14.69
CA ALA A 527 -25.94 -0.21 14.14
C ALA A 527 -24.77 0.31 14.99
N GLN A 528 -23.63 0.52 14.35
CA GLN A 528 -22.40 1.05 14.93
C GLN A 528 -22.00 2.35 14.24
N LEU A 529 -21.56 3.32 15.04
CA LEU A 529 -21.00 4.59 14.61
C LEU A 529 -19.62 4.78 15.22
N ASN A 530 -18.64 5.15 14.40
CA ASN A 530 -17.29 5.51 14.83
C ASN A 530 -17.02 6.95 14.38
N LEU A 531 -16.62 7.81 15.32
CA LEU A 531 -16.19 9.18 15.07
C LEU A 531 -14.76 9.36 15.52
N SER A 532 -13.89 9.91 14.67
CA SER A 532 -12.52 10.26 15.00
C SER A 532 -12.27 11.73 14.70
N LEU A 533 -11.66 12.42 15.65
CA LEU A 533 -11.14 13.79 15.52
C LEU A 533 -9.62 13.72 15.64
N PHE A 534 -8.89 14.34 14.73
CA PHE A 534 -7.43 14.30 14.75
C PHE A 534 -6.81 15.65 14.45
N ARG A 535 -5.62 15.85 15.00
CA ARG A 535 -4.69 16.92 14.65
C ARG A 535 -3.28 16.38 14.61
N TYR A 536 -2.52 16.76 13.57
CA TYR A 536 -1.11 16.41 13.44
C TYR A 536 -0.25 17.62 13.12
N ASP A 537 1.03 17.52 13.50
CA ASP A 537 2.09 18.44 13.16
C ASP A 537 3.27 17.63 12.58
N MET A 538 3.72 17.98 11.36
CA MET A 538 4.82 17.37 10.64
C MET A 538 6.00 18.33 10.55
N LYS A 539 7.21 17.80 10.70
CA LYS A 539 8.46 18.58 10.63
C LYS A 539 9.50 17.82 9.80
N ASP A 540 10.51 18.58 9.38
CA ASP A 540 11.66 18.07 8.61
C ASP A 540 11.21 17.35 7.31
N ILE A 541 10.12 17.81 6.67
CA ILE A 541 9.60 17.21 5.45
C ILE A 541 10.66 17.30 4.36
N ILE A 542 10.92 16.18 3.70
CA ILE A 542 11.90 16.10 2.63
C ILE A 542 11.26 16.58 1.32
N ARG A 543 11.79 17.66 0.79
CA ARG A 543 11.38 18.27 -0.48
C ARG A 543 12.59 18.63 -1.31
N THR A 544 12.38 18.79 -2.60
CA THR A 544 13.41 19.31 -3.49
C THR A 544 13.45 20.83 -3.39
N THR A 545 14.66 21.38 -3.29
CA THR A 545 14.94 22.82 -3.36
C THR A 545 15.92 23.09 -4.49
N ASP A 546 15.91 24.31 -5.02
CA ASP A 546 16.87 24.72 -6.05
C ASP A 546 18.31 24.64 -5.50
N ALA A 547 19.17 23.89 -6.16
CA ALA A 547 20.60 23.78 -5.87
C ALA A 547 21.47 24.60 -6.85
N GLY A 548 20.83 25.40 -7.70
CA GLY A 548 21.47 26.19 -8.74
C GLY A 548 21.71 25.43 -10.05
N GLY A 549 21.82 26.16 -11.15
CA GLY A 549 22.06 25.60 -12.47
C GLY A 549 20.93 24.69 -13.01
N GLY A 550 19.69 24.87 -12.53
CA GLY A 550 18.53 24.07 -12.93
C GLY A 550 18.48 22.68 -12.26
N THR A 551 19.29 22.43 -11.25
CA THR A 551 19.29 21.19 -10.48
C THR A 551 18.57 21.39 -9.15
N ALA A 552 17.66 20.51 -8.80
CA ALA A 552 17.06 20.43 -7.48
C ALA A 552 17.80 19.44 -6.57
N GLN A 553 17.80 19.67 -5.27
CA GLN A 553 18.35 18.73 -4.28
C GLN A 553 17.34 18.47 -3.17
N PHE A 554 17.30 17.23 -2.67
CA PHE A 554 16.48 16.88 -1.52
C PHE A 554 17.01 17.52 -0.22
N ASN A 555 16.14 18.20 0.50
CA ASN A 555 16.44 18.85 1.77
C ASN A 555 15.27 18.74 2.75
N ASN A 556 15.57 18.77 4.07
CA ASN A 556 14.57 18.84 5.13
C ASN A 556 14.13 20.30 5.32
N VAL A 557 13.16 20.78 4.54
CA VAL A 557 12.77 22.20 4.51
C VAL A 557 11.29 22.45 4.74
N GLY A 558 10.47 21.39 4.83
CA GLY A 558 9.02 21.53 4.98
C GLY A 558 8.54 21.33 6.41
N ALA A 559 7.49 22.06 6.78
CA ALA A 559 6.66 21.79 7.94
C ALA A 559 5.19 21.94 7.53
N GLN A 560 4.32 21.12 8.12
CA GLN A 560 2.92 21.04 7.75
C GLN A 560 2.10 20.61 8.96
N HIS A 561 0.93 21.20 9.12
CA HIS A 561 -0.03 20.75 10.11
C HIS A 561 -1.37 20.41 9.45
N GLY A 562 -2.11 19.52 10.09
CA GLY A 562 -3.42 19.15 9.59
C GLY A 562 -4.38 18.75 10.70
N SER A 563 -5.65 18.77 10.36
CA SER A 563 -6.73 18.33 11.23
C SER A 563 -7.91 17.81 10.42
N GLY A 564 -8.75 17.03 11.05
CA GLY A 564 -9.94 16.53 10.38
C GLY A 564 -10.85 15.74 11.28
N VAL A 565 -11.93 15.30 10.65
CA VAL A 565 -13.01 14.49 11.23
C VAL A 565 -13.24 13.31 10.30
N GLU A 566 -13.32 12.12 10.87
CA GLU A 566 -13.68 10.88 10.16
C GLU A 566 -14.91 10.31 10.85
N LEU A 567 -15.95 10.06 10.09
CA LEU A 567 -17.17 9.38 10.53
C LEU A 567 -17.32 8.09 9.74
N GLU A 568 -17.61 7.00 10.43
CA GLU A 568 -17.87 5.69 9.85
C GLU A 568 -19.14 5.13 10.45
N ALA A 569 -20.03 4.58 9.63
CA ALA A 569 -21.27 3.97 10.03
C ALA A 569 -21.44 2.59 9.40
N LEU A 570 -21.89 1.65 10.20
CA LEU A 570 -22.29 0.31 9.77
C LEU A 570 -23.68 0.03 10.34
N TRP A 571 -24.61 -0.37 9.48
CA TRP A 571 -25.97 -0.67 9.91
C TRP A 571 -26.56 -1.87 9.17
N ASP A 572 -26.85 -2.93 9.92
CA ASP A 572 -27.59 -4.11 9.45
C ASP A 572 -29.09 -3.82 9.52
N VAL A 573 -29.62 -3.00 8.57
CA VAL A 573 -31.02 -2.53 8.54
C VAL A 573 -32.01 -3.68 8.67
N THR A 574 -31.71 -4.77 8.02
CA THR A 574 -32.41 -6.06 8.13
C THR A 574 -31.38 -7.20 7.99
N ARG A 575 -31.79 -8.45 8.22
CA ARG A 575 -30.95 -9.62 7.93
C ARG A 575 -30.53 -9.74 6.46
N LYS A 576 -31.14 -8.95 5.56
CA LYS A 576 -30.91 -8.98 4.11
C LYS A 576 -30.30 -7.69 3.56
N LEU A 577 -30.26 -6.63 4.34
CA LEU A 577 -29.78 -5.32 3.91
C LEU A 577 -28.79 -4.75 4.93
N ARG A 578 -27.54 -4.62 4.51
CA ARG A 578 -26.48 -3.91 5.23
C ARG A 578 -26.15 -2.61 4.52
N LEU A 579 -26.01 -1.55 5.29
CA LEU A 579 -25.47 -0.27 4.85
C LEU A 579 -24.13 -0.02 5.54
N ALA A 580 -23.15 0.40 4.78
CA ALA A 580 -21.86 0.85 5.27
C ALA A 580 -21.53 2.18 4.62
N GLY A 581 -20.97 3.12 5.37
CA GLY A 581 -20.59 4.40 4.80
C GLY A 581 -19.60 5.14 5.67
N ASN A 582 -18.87 6.05 5.06
CA ASN A 582 -17.94 6.92 5.77
C ASN A 582 -17.84 8.29 5.11
N LEU A 583 -17.42 9.26 5.92
CA LEU A 583 -17.13 10.62 5.51
C LEU A 583 -15.84 11.07 6.20
N ALA A 584 -14.89 11.55 5.43
CA ALA A 584 -13.70 12.23 5.92
C ALA A 584 -13.70 13.69 5.47
N LEU A 585 -13.57 14.59 6.43
CA LEU A 585 -13.35 16.02 6.23
C LEU A 585 -11.99 16.36 6.81
N GLN A 586 -11.07 16.80 5.98
CA GLN A 586 -9.67 16.98 6.39
C GLN A 586 -9.05 18.21 5.74
N ARG A 587 -8.07 18.77 6.42
CA ARG A 587 -7.31 19.94 5.98
C ARG A 587 -5.86 19.75 6.32
N SER A 588 -4.98 20.02 5.36
CA SER A 588 -3.54 19.96 5.48
C SER A 588 -2.94 21.29 5.00
N ILE A 589 -2.18 21.97 5.86
CA ILE A 589 -1.67 23.33 5.62
C ILE A 589 -0.16 23.27 5.69
N GLU A 590 0.47 23.87 4.70
CA GLU A 590 1.91 24.13 4.68
C GLU A 590 2.24 25.35 5.55
N ASP A 591 3.13 25.17 6.53
CA ASP A 591 3.40 26.23 7.54
C ASP A 591 4.08 27.45 6.94
N MET A 592 4.93 27.28 5.92
CA MET A 592 5.65 28.38 5.27
C MET A 592 4.75 29.34 4.51
N THR A 593 3.70 28.82 3.89
CA THR A 593 2.82 29.60 2.99
C THR A 593 1.48 29.89 3.63
N GLY A 594 1.08 29.14 4.66
CA GLY A 594 -0.24 29.19 5.26
C GLY A 594 -1.37 28.70 4.34
N THR A 595 -1.01 28.09 3.20
CA THR A 595 -1.96 27.59 2.19
C THR A 595 -2.13 26.07 2.29
N ASP A 596 -3.10 25.51 1.54
CA ASP A 596 -3.28 24.06 1.44
C ASP A 596 -2.02 23.40 0.88
N ALA A 597 -1.63 22.27 1.47
CA ALA A 597 -0.44 21.51 1.02
C ALA A 597 -0.61 20.91 -0.37
N GLY A 598 -1.84 20.80 -0.85
CA GLY A 598 -2.18 20.38 -2.20
C GLY A 598 -2.40 18.88 -2.37
N TYR A 599 -3.02 18.55 -3.49
CA TYR A 599 -3.22 17.22 -4.09
C TYR A 599 -4.17 16.27 -3.35
N ALA A 600 -4.19 16.26 -2.04
CA ALA A 600 -5.09 15.40 -1.27
C ALA A 600 -6.53 15.96 -1.20
N PRO A 601 -7.57 15.11 -1.18
CA PRO A 601 -8.94 15.56 -1.07
C PRO A 601 -9.23 16.09 0.35
N ARG A 602 -9.93 17.24 0.43
CA ARG A 602 -10.47 17.75 1.69
C ARG A 602 -11.78 17.06 2.09
N ARG A 603 -12.51 16.51 1.10
CA ARG A 603 -13.74 15.77 1.29
C ARG A 603 -13.64 14.43 0.59
N HIS A 604 -13.84 13.38 1.36
CA HIS A 604 -13.93 12.03 0.84
C HIS A 604 -15.17 11.36 1.45
N PHE A 605 -16.02 10.80 0.61
CA PHE A 605 -17.24 10.10 1.04
C PHE A 605 -17.31 8.78 0.29
N ASN A 606 -17.59 7.71 1.03
CA ASN A 606 -17.89 6.40 0.47
C ASN A 606 -19.15 5.83 1.13
N ALA A 607 -20.03 5.23 0.35
CA ALA A 607 -21.22 4.54 0.86
C ALA A 607 -21.47 3.27 0.06
N ARG A 608 -21.85 2.19 0.75
CA ARG A 608 -22.16 0.88 0.18
C ARG A 608 -23.46 0.33 0.76
N ALA A 609 -24.27 -0.29 -0.10
CA ALA A 609 -25.47 -1.03 0.28
C ALA A 609 -25.37 -2.46 -0.26
N ASP A 610 -25.43 -3.43 0.65
CA ASP A 610 -25.36 -4.86 0.35
C ASP A 610 -26.75 -5.47 0.57
N TRP A 611 -27.40 -5.92 -0.50
CA TRP A 611 -28.76 -6.43 -0.45
C TRP A 611 -28.85 -7.89 -0.91
N SER A 612 -29.13 -8.79 0.03
CA SER A 612 -29.44 -10.20 -0.24
C SER A 612 -30.93 -10.33 -0.63
N PHE A 613 -31.27 -10.09 -1.89
CA PHE A 613 -32.65 -9.99 -2.37
C PHE A 613 -33.34 -11.33 -2.63
N SER A 614 -32.56 -12.40 -2.81
CA SER A 614 -33.03 -13.76 -3.07
C SER A 614 -32.15 -14.77 -2.35
N ASN A 615 -32.61 -16.02 -2.17
CA ASN A 615 -31.77 -17.07 -1.63
C ASN A 615 -30.59 -17.31 -2.54
N GLY A 616 -29.38 -17.00 -2.04
CA GLY A 616 -28.14 -17.20 -2.76
C GLY A 616 -27.71 -16.06 -3.70
N TRP A 617 -28.37 -14.87 -3.67
CA TRP A 617 -27.95 -13.71 -4.47
C TRP A 617 -27.77 -12.45 -3.62
N LEU A 618 -26.65 -11.76 -3.85
CA LEU A 618 -26.29 -10.47 -3.26
C LEU A 618 -26.12 -9.43 -4.37
N LEU A 619 -26.79 -8.29 -4.21
CA LEU A 619 -26.54 -7.08 -5.00
C LEU A 619 -25.85 -6.06 -4.08
N SER A 620 -24.68 -5.59 -4.48
CA SER A 620 -23.93 -4.55 -3.79
C SER A 620 -23.79 -3.32 -4.69
N GLY A 621 -24.20 -2.16 -4.18
CA GLY A 621 -23.98 -0.87 -4.83
C GLY A 621 -23.08 0.00 -3.99
N GLN A 622 -22.08 0.64 -4.61
CA GLN A 622 -21.14 1.53 -3.94
C GLN A 622 -21.06 2.87 -4.65
N VAL A 623 -20.94 3.96 -3.88
CA VAL A 623 -20.71 5.33 -4.38
C VAL A 623 -19.47 5.87 -3.69
N ASN A 624 -18.56 6.45 -4.47
CA ASN A 624 -17.36 7.14 -3.99
C ASN A 624 -17.32 8.56 -4.51
N HIS A 625 -17.10 9.55 -3.63
CA HIS A 625 -16.97 10.96 -3.96
C HIS A 625 -15.65 11.51 -3.43
N VAL A 626 -14.87 12.09 -4.33
CA VAL A 626 -13.57 12.72 -4.04
C VAL A 626 -13.64 14.19 -4.44
N GLY A 627 -13.48 15.09 -3.46
CA GLY A 627 -13.72 16.50 -3.71
C GLY A 627 -12.82 17.46 -2.95
N GLN A 628 -12.82 18.71 -3.43
CA GLN A 628 -12.06 19.83 -2.90
C GLN A 628 -10.55 19.55 -2.84
N ARG A 629 -9.98 19.13 -3.97
CA ARG A 629 -8.54 18.94 -4.14
C ARG A 629 -7.91 20.25 -4.63
N HIS A 630 -6.98 20.79 -3.85
CA HIS A 630 -6.23 21.99 -4.20
C HIS A 630 -4.92 21.63 -4.89
N ARG A 631 -4.38 22.55 -5.66
CA ARG A 631 -3.03 22.44 -6.17
C ARG A 631 -2.04 22.98 -5.15
N ALA A 632 -0.79 22.54 -5.22
CA ALA A 632 0.28 23.11 -4.40
C ALA A 632 0.53 24.58 -4.74
N THR A 633 1.08 25.30 -3.79
CA THR A 633 1.45 26.72 -3.96
C THR A 633 2.34 26.93 -5.17
N GLY A 634 2.00 27.91 -6.02
CA GLY A 634 2.72 28.23 -7.24
C GLY A 634 2.23 27.51 -8.51
N ASP A 635 1.33 26.54 -8.38
CA ASP A 635 0.68 25.93 -9.55
C ASP A 635 -0.53 26.75 -10.00
N ALA A 636 -0.41 27.43 -11.11
CA ALA A 636 -1.45 28.32 -11.66
C ALA A 636 -2.53 27.61 -12.50
N ARG A 637 -2.48 26.28 -12.62
CA ARG A 637 -3.51 25.52 -13.36
C ARG A 637 -4.86 25.61 -12.63
N PRO A 638 -5.98 25.36 -13.33
CA PRO A 638 -7.30 25.29 -12.70
C PRO A 638 -7.34 24.30 -11.51
N PRO A 639 -8.23 24.51 -10.53
CA PRO A 639 -8.45 23.53 -9.46
C PRO A 639 -8.71 22.12 -10.02
N ILE A 640 -8.29 21.11 -9.26
CA ILE A 640 -8.51 19.70 -9.64
C ILE A 640 -10.01 19.41 -9.52
N ALA A 641 -10.60 18.89 -10.60
CA ALA A 641 -12.04 18.64 -10.63
C ALA A 641 -12.45 17.55 -9.60
N ASP A 642 -13.56 17.79 -8.93
CA ASP A 642 -14.21 16.79 -8.10
C ASP A 642 -14.81 15.68 -8.98
N TYR A 643 -14.89 14.46 -8.47
CA TYR A 643 -15.58 13.38 -9.16
C TYR A 643 -16.41 12.51 -8.22
N THR A 644 -17.40 11.85 -8.81
CA THR A 644 -18.21 10.82 -8.15
C THR A 644 -18.28 9.60 -9.05
N THR A 645 -17.93 8.44 -8.52
CA THR A 645 -18.09 7.15 -9.19
C THR A 645 -19.13 6.31 -8.48
N ALA A 646 -19.79 5.43 -9.21
CA ALA A 646 -20.68 4.42 -8.67
C ALA A 646 -20.35 3.06 -9.27
N ASP A 647 -20.31 2.04 -8.43
CA ASP A 647 -20.04 0.67 -8.80
C ASP A 647 -21.21 -0.24 -8.43
N LEU A 648 -21.41 -1.30 -9.19
CA LEU A 648 -22.47 -2.27 -8.94
C LEU A 648 -21.91 -3.68 -9.10
N THR A 649 -22.17 -4.54 -8.12
CA THR A 649 -21.76 -5.95 -8.15
C THR A 649 -22.97 -6.84 -7.84
N LEU A 650 -23.25 -7.76 -8.75
CA LEU A 650 -24.19 -8.86 -8.56
C LEU A 650 -23.40 -10.15 -8.41
N ARG A 651 -23.62 -10.87 -7.32
CA ARG A 651 -22.96 -12.16 -7.09
C ARG A 651 -23.86 -13.18 -6.43
N THR A 652 -23.49 -14.45 -6.55
CA THR A 652 -24.06 -15.47 -5.70
C THR A 652 -23.58 -15.28 -4.26
N ALA A 653 -24.42 -15.52 -3.28
CA ALA A 653 -24.02 -15.58 -1.89
C ALA A 653 -23.28 -16.91 -1.67
N GLY A 654 -21.97 -16.90 -1.83
CA GLY A 654 -21.11 -18.07 -1.90
C GLY A 654 -21.35 -19.06 -0.75
N GLY A 655 -21.56 -20.33 -1.11
CA GLY A 655 -21.56 -21.45 -0.16
C GLY A 655 -20.13 -21.93 0.12
N LYS A 656 -19.97 -22.81 1.11
CA LYS A 656 -18.69 -23.47 1.39
C LYS A 656 -18.21 -24.37 0.25
N ALA A 657 -19.13 -24.88 -0.57
CA ALA A 657 -18.85 -25.73 -1.74
C ALA A 657 -19.71 -25.33 -2.93
N GLY A 658 -19.23 -25.61 -4.14
CA GLY A 658 -19.93 -25.36 -5.40
C GLY A 658 -19.50 -24.09 -6.12
N TRP A 659 -20.37 -23.60 -7.01
CA TRP A 659 -20.09 -22.46 -7.88
C TRP A 659 -20.45 -21.12 -7.23
N ASP A 660 -19.59 -20.14 -7.39
CA ASP A 660 -19.83 -18.72 -7.06
C ASP A 660 -19.56 -17.89 -8.32
N VAL A 661 -20.53 -17.05 -8.69
CA VAL A 661 -20.48 -16.20 -9.88
C VAL A 661 -20.61 -14.75 -9.44
N ALA A 662 -19.79 -13.86 -10.01
CA ALA A 662 -19.91 -12.43 -9.79
C ALA A 662 -19.82 -11.65 -11.11
N LEU A 663 -20.66 -10.63 -11.24
CA LEU A 663 -20.62 -9.65 -12.33
C LEU A 663 -20.49 -8.26 -11.69
N SER A 664 -19.47 -7.51 -12.09
CA SER A 664 -19.20 -6.18 -11.54
C SER A 664 -19.07 -5.15 -12.64
N VAL A 665 -19.67 -3.98 -12.40
CA VAL A 665 -19.54 -2.78 -13.24
C VAL A 665 -18.87 -1.71 -12.39
N ARG A 666 -17.74 -1.18 -12.84
CA ARG A 666 -17.03 -0.06 -12.21
C ARG A 666 -17.33 1.21 -12.95
N ASN A 667 -17.38 2.33 -12.22
CA ASN A 667 -17.67 3.64 -12.78
C ASN A 667 -18.90 3.58 -13.70
N LEU A 668 -20.02 3.10 -13.18
CA LEU A 668 -21.26 2.81 -13.89
C LEU A 668 -21.72 3.95 -14.77
N PHE A 669 -21.58 5.20 -14.31
CA PHE A 669 -22.00 6.40 -15.03
C PHE A 669 -20.93 6.99 -15.95
N ASN A 670 -19.78 6.32 -16.10
CA ASN A 670 -18.68 6.71 -16.99
C ASN A 670 -18.10 8.10 -16.67
N ALA A 671 -18.02 8.44 -15.37
CA ALA A 671 -17.49 9.72 -14.90
C ALA A 671 -16.03 9.92 -15.34
N ASP A 672 -15.65 11.16 -15.68
CA ASP A 672 -14.26 11.55 -15.95
C ASP A 672 -13.53 11.80 -14.64
N ALA A 673 -13.07 10.74 -14.01
CA ALA A 673 -12.26 10.81 -12.81
C ALA A 673 -10.78 11.02 -13.17
N ARG A 674 -10.12 11.94 -12.45
CA ARG A 674 -8.71 12.26 -12.68
C ARG A 674 -7.98 12.43 -11.36
N GLU A 675 -6.72 11.99 -11.32
CA GLU A 675 -5.81 12.22 -10.22
C GLU A 675 -4.84 13.36 -10.52
N PRO A 676 -4.46 14.15 -9.51
CA PRO A 676 -3.60 15.30 -9.73
C PRO A 676 -2.23 14.89 -10.26
N SER A 677 -1.78 15.59 -11.30
CA SER A 677 -0.38 15.58 -11.69
C SER A 677 0.37 16.72 -10.99
N LEU A 678 1.69 16.57 -10.83
CA LEU A 678 2.54 17.57 -10.17
C LEU A 678 2.54 18.93 -10.91
N ALA A 679 3.18 19.93 -10.29
CA ALA A 679 3.34 21.26 -10.88
C ALA A 679 3.99 21.25 -12.27
N PRO A 680 3.76 22.29 -13.09
CA PRO A 680 4.30 22.38 -14.44
C PRO A 680 5.83 22.22 -14.51
N GLY A 681 6.32 21.55 -15.52
CA GLY A 681 7.73 21.21 -15.71
C GLY A 681 8.04 19.72 -15.51
N THR A 682 7.17 18.97 -14.81
CA THR A 682 7.28 17.51 -14.59
C THR A 682 5.92 16.82 -14.73
N ALA A 683 4.91 17.51 -15.23
CA ALA A 683 3.50 17.14 -15.10
C ALA A 683 2.77 16.92 -16.42
N LEU A 684 1.69 16.15 -16.32
CA LEU A 684 0.65 16.14 -17.35
C LEU A 684 -0.23 17.38 -17.17
N PRO A 685 -0.38 18.27 -18.20
CA PRO A 685 -1.14 19.51 -18.05
C PRO A 685 -2.58 19.32 -17.58
N ASN A 686 -3.22 18.21 -18.01
CA ASN A 686 -4.65 17.93 -17.79
C ASN A 686 -4.88 16.83 -16.76
N ASP A 687 -3.94 16.62 -15.83
CA ASP A 687 -4.01 15.59 -14.80
C ASP A 687 -4.07 14.13 -15.33
N ILE A 688 -3.94 13.16 -14.41
CA ILE A 688 -3.85 11.74 -14.73
C ILE A 688 -5.26 11.16 -14.87
N PRO A 689 -5.68 10.70 -16.06
CA PRO A 689 -7.00 10.11 -16.22
C PRO A 689 -7.06 8.72 -15.56
N LEU A 690 -8.14 8.45 -14.83
CA LEU A 690 -8.47 7.13 -14.31
C LEU A 690 -9.33 6.35 -15.30
N ALA A 691 -9.41 5.02 -15.09
CA ALA A 691 -10.22 4.16 -15.96
C ALA A 691 -11.68 4.59 -15.98
N ARG A 692 -12.25 4.68 -17.17
CA ARG A 692 -13.68 4.85 -17.40
C ARG A 692 -14.44 3.59 -17.02
N ARG A 693 -15.73 3.52 -17.36
CA ARG A 693 -16.55 2.35 -17.07
C ARG A 693 -15.90 1.04 -17.52
N SER A 694 -15.83 0.08 -16.61
CA SER A 694 -15.26 -1.23 -16.86
C SER A 694 -16.15 -2.34 -16.27
N LEU A 695 -16.07 -3.52 -16.88
CA LEU A 695 -16.89 -4.69 -16.59
C LEU A 695 -15.99 -5.86 -16.24
N TYR A 696 -16.40 -6.66 -15.24
CA TYR A 696 -15.71 -7.89 -14.84
C TYR A 696 -16.71 -9.00 -14.58
N ALA A 697 -16.39 -10.20 -15.04
CA ALA A 697 -17.10 -11.44 -14.74
C ALA A 697 -16.13 -12.41 -14.05
N GLN A 698 -16.56 -13.00 -12.95
CA GLN A 698 -15.77 -13.91 -12.14
C GLN A 698 -16.54 -15.20 -11.90
N LEU A 699 -15.83 -16.32 -11.95
CA LEU A 699 -16.32 -17.64 -11.63
C LEU A 699 -15.38 -18.31 -10.65
N ILE A 700 -15.92 -18.85 -9.56
CA ILE A 700 -15.18 -19.60 -8.55
C ILE A 700 -15.85 -20.97 -8.36
N TYR A 701 -15.04 -22.01 -8.19
CA TYR A 701 -15.50 -23.34 -7.83
C TYR A 701 -14.76 -23.82 -6.58
N ARG A 702 -15.52 -24.27 -5.56
CA ARG A 702 -14.98 -24.80 -4.29
C ARG A 702 -15.33 -26.27 -4.15
N LEU A 703 -14.28 -27.08 -3.84
CA LEU A 703 -14.35 -28.52 -3.59
C LEU A 703 -14.34 -28.82 -2.10
#